data_7dc224422961d59239b2fdc624da2653
#
_entry.id   7dc224422961d59239b2fdc624da2653
#
_cell.length_a   1.000
_cell.length_b   1.000
_cell.length_c   1.000
_cell.angle_alpha   90.00
_cell.angle_beta   90.00
_cell.angle_gamma   90.00
#
_symmetry.space_group_name_H-M   'P 1'
#
loop_
_entity.id
_entity.type
_entity.pdbx_description
1 polymer ?
#
loop_
_entity_poly.entity_id
_entity_poly.type
_entity_poly.pdbx_seq_one_letter_code
_entity_poly.pdbx_strand_id
1 'polypeptide(L)'
;MSHRYLFALLLATASAMFGATARAQSSSAPDAPNIAQLEQQASQLADIEAVKRLQRAYGYYLDRSDWDNIVDLLTDDATMEYGPAGVFVGKAHARALLYAIGYGKSGLRPQQLREHVQLQPVINIASDGQTAQGRWRAVVLLGQFHEYARWQTGPYECEYRKERGIWKISKLHWVETFTVPEQGGWKTKMTQSNVADRKMPAPDRPSSFVYDPWPAVSLPPYHYVGADAIAPLHPAPVPMVKLSAADAARRVAQLKWQVDRLDDHRQIEILQRTYGYYVDKNLWEQIADLYTEDGTLEIGGRGVYVGRTRVLEYLRWLGKPQDGKLYDHTQLQPIVDVSPDGKVAKGRWRALVFGGAVGGTSVLGDCIYENEYRKENGVWKIARLHAYFEMYSTLEQGWAQFATPNTRPEKALPPDLPPTSVYDMYPGTLVAPLHYENPVTGKPVYPVTPATLRTASIATDLTATLTQLKERLRRLEDTEAVENLQNAYGFYLDKWQWDAATALFADQGTLELAQRGVYVGKAHIRASLEDAFGPQGLHQGEVSDHAFYQPVIHISDDGQSANMRVRELSILGKYGVDAYIGGGTRENQYVKENGVWRIRSDHFYLTFLADYDKGWSHGALPAPGPSKTLPPDRPASVNYLPFPAFQPLPFHYPNPVTGKWVTQ
;
A
#
# COMPACT_ATOMS: atom_id res chain seq x y z
N MET A 1 49.72 -57.72 -19.34
CA MET A 1 51.16 -57.55 -19.09
C MET A 1 51.26 -56.46 -18.03
N SER A 2 51.28 -56.79 -16.72
CA SER A 2 52.42 -57.08 -15.79
C SER A 2 53.41 -55.93 -15.75
N HIS A 3 53.70 -55.30 -14.61
CA HIS A 3 54.18 -55.70 -13.26
C HIS A 3 54.07 -54.50 -12.35
N ARG A 4 53.54 -54.54 -11.15
CA ARG A 4 54.06 -54.97 -9.80
C ARG A 4 55.55 -54.59 -9.55
N TYR A 5 55.77 -53.76 -8.50
CA TYR A 5 56.60 -54.08 -7.31
C TYR A 5 56.46 -52.98 -6.25
N LEU A 6 56.08 -53.37 -5.14
CA LEU A 6 56.28 -53.23 -3.72
C LEU A 6 57.75 -52.96 -3.32
N PHE A 7 58.01 -52.05 -2.35
CA PHE A 7 58.94 -52.25 -1.26
C PHE A 7 58.59 -51.41 -0.03
N ALA A 8 58.74 -52.05 1.11
CA ALA A 8 58.37 -51.59 2.44
C ALA A 8 59.61 -51.38 3.33
N LEU A 9 59.40 -50.70 4.45
CA LEU A 9 60.10 -50.62 5.74
C LEU A 9 61.39 -49.80 5.85
N LEU A 10 61.49 -48.86 6.81
CA LEU A 10 61.90 -49.07 8.21
C LEU A 10 61.85 -47.78 9.05
N LEU A 11 61.45 -47.94 10.30
CA LEU A 11 61.40 -47.07 11.47
C LEU A 11 62.67 -46.21 11.74
N ALA A 12 62.46 -45.00 12.27
CA ALA A 12 63.25 -44.47 13.39
C ALA A 12 62.40 -43.45 14.18
N THR A 13 62.26 -43.70 15.45
CA THR A 13 61.63 -42.94 16.52
C THR A 13 62.38 -41.71 16.89
N ALA A 14 61.70 -40.53 17.01
CA ALA A 14 62.08 -39.45 17.87
C ALA A 14 60.85 -38.78 18.45
N SER A 15 60.63 -38.97 19.74
CA SER A 15 59.65 -38.29 20.55
C SER A 15 60.00 -36.84 20.74
N ALA A 16 59.18 -35.91 20.31
CA ALA A 16 59.19 -34.55 20.78
C ALA A 16 57.77 -34.20 21.22
N MET A 17 57.61 -34.12 22.54
CA MET A 17 56.38 -33.54 23.14
C MET A 17 56.27 -32.06 22.79
N PHE A 18 55.29 -31.70 21.97
CA PHE A 18 54.75 -30.36 21.93
C PHE A 18 53.32 -30.43 22.43
N GLY A 19 53.12 -29.82 23.62
CA GLY A 19 51.79 -29.65 24.18
C GLY A 19 50.93 -28.78 23.28
N ALA A 20 50.01 -29.38 22.56
CA ALA A 20 48.91 -28.68 21.91
C ALA A 20 47.87 -28.30 23.00
N THR A 21 47.92 -27.07 23.47
CA THR A 21 46.79 -26.47 24.16
C THR A 21 45.65 -26.41 23.16
N ALA A 22 44.73 -27.35 23.23
CA ALA A 22 43.43 -27.26 22.60
C ALA A 22 42.75 -26.00 23.19
N ARG A 23 42.75 -24.92 22.44
CA ARG A 23 41.87 -23.81 22.67
C ARG A 23 40.45 -24.36 22.40
N ALA A 24 39.75 -24.70 23.48
CA ALA A 24 38.32 -24.88 23.41
C ALA A 24 37.73 -23.60 22.77
N GLN A 25 37.27 -23.70 21.52
CA GLN A 25 36.30 -22.77 21.00
C GLN A 25 35.10 -22.91 21.92
N SER A 26 34.94 -21.95 22.83
CA SER A 26 33.70 -21.75 23.53
C SER A 26 32.65 -21.48 22.43
N SER A 27 31.82 -22.48 22.16
CA SER A 27 30.53 -22.23 21.52
C SER A 27 29.81 -21.26 22.47
N SER A 28 29.86 -19.98 22.16
CA SER A 28 29.04 -18.99 22.83
C SER A 28 27.61 -19.48 22.70
N ALA A 29 26.96 -19.78 23.82
CA ALA A 29 25.51 -19.94 23.85
C ALA A 29 24.91 -18.72 23.13
N PRO A 30 23.89 -18.88 22.29
CA PRO A 30 23.28 -17.76 21.61
C PRO A 30 22.95 -16.68 22.65
N ASP A 31 23.47 -15.48 22.45
CA ASP A 31 23.25 -14.34 23.36
C ASP A 31 21.77 -14.22 23.71
N ALA A 32 21.48 -14.22 25.01
CA ALA A 32 20.10 -14.03 25.48
C ALA A 32 19.53 -12.74 24.88
N PRO A 33 18.31 -12.75 24.31
CA PRO A 33 17.75 -11.59 23.64
C PRO A 33 17.74 -10.37 24.56
N ASN A 34 18.30 -9.26 24.09
CA ASN A 34 18.30 -7.99 24.83
C ASN A 34 16.89 -7.37 24.81
N ILE A 35 16.19 -7.39 25.98
CA ILE A 35 14.84 -6.86 26.13
C ILE A 35 14.76 -5.40 25.62
N ALA A 36 15.72 -4.57 25.98
CA ALA A 36 15.73 -3.16 25.59
C ALA A 36 15.83 -2.97 24.08
N GLN A 37 16.58 -3.82 23.40
CA GLN A 37 16.68 -3.80 21.94
C GLN A 37 15.35 -4.25 21.29
N LEU A 38 14.72 -5.30 21.79
CA LEU A 38 13.41 -5.75 21.27
C LEU A 38 12.30 -4.71 21.49
N GLU A 39 12.33 -4.01 22.63
CA GLU A 39 11.42 -2.89 22.89
C GLU A 39 11.64 -1.73 21.92
N GLN A 40 12.90 -1.40 21.61
CA GLN A 40 13.22 -0.39 20.59
C GLN A 40 12.70 -0.80 19.21
N GLN A 41 12.94 -2.04 18.79
CA GLN A 41 12.43 -2.56 17.51
C GLN A 41 10.89 -2.50 17.45
N ALA A 42 10.20 -2.96 18.49
CA ALA A 42 8.75 -2.87 18.58
C ALA A 42 8.25 -1.41 18.53
N SER A 43 8.95 -0.49 19.20
CA SER A 43 8.62 0.94 19.18
C SER A 43 8.78 1.53 17.79
N GLN A 44 9.87 1.22 17.08
CA GLN A 44 10.11 1.73 15.74
C GLN A 44 9.12 1.18 14.70
N LEU A 45 8.70 -0.08 14.83
CA LEU A 45 7.61 -0.63 14.01
C LEU A 45 6.28 0.07 14.28
N ALA A 46 5.97 0.34 15.55
CA ALA A 46 4.79 1.14 15.91
C ALA A 46 4.88 2.59 15.38
N ASP A 47 6.09 3.15 15.28
CA ASP A 47 6.35 4.46 14.71
C ASP A 47 6.07 4.49 13.20
N ILE A 48 6.45 3.44 12.46
CA ILE A 48 6.11 3.31 11.03
C ILE A 48 4.59 3.33 10.85
N GLU A 49 3.86 2.53 11.64
CA GLU A 49 2.41 2.50 11.56
C GLU A 49 1.78 3.84 11.94
N ALA A 50 2.32 4.54 12.93
CA ALA A 50 1.85 5.87 13.32
C ALA A 50 2.07 6.91 12.20
N VAL A 51 3.21 6.87 11.51
CA VAL A 51 3.50 7.74 10.35
C VAL A 51 2.58 7.40 9.17
N LYS A 52 2.38 6.09 8.88
CA LYS A 52 1.42 5.65 7.85
C LYS A 52 0.01 6.15 8.17
N ARG A 53 -0.44 5.97 9.42
CA ARG A 53 -1.74 6.44 9.89
C ARG A 53 -1.90 7.96 9.74
N LEU A 54 -0.88 8.72 10.12
CA LEU A 54 -0.88 10.19 10.04
C LEU A 54 -1.10 10.67 8.60
N GLN A 55 -0.37 10.12 7.63
CA GLN A 55 -0.49 10.50 6.22
C GLN A 55 -1.81 10.03 5.60
N ARG A 56 -2.28 8.85 5.97
CA ARG A 56 -3.58 8.33 5.51
C ARG A 56 -4.74 9.19 6.05
N ALA A 57 -4.67 9.62 7.31
CA ALA A 57 -5.64 10.55 7.90
C ALA A 57 -5.63 11.90 7.19
N TYR A 58 -4.43 12.42 6.86
CA TYR A 58 -4.28 13.64 6.05
C TYR A 58 -5.06 13.52 4.71
N GLY A 59 -4.92 12.41 3.98
CA GLY A 59 -5.68 12.16 2.75
C GLY A 59 -7.19 12.20 2.98
N TYR A 60 -7.69 11.48 3.97
CA TYR A 60 -9.13 11.50 4.31
C TYR A 60 -9.66 12.85 4.76
N TYR A 61 -8.83 13.69 5.40
CA TYR A 61 -9.23 15.05 5.74
C TYR A 61 -9.24 15.98 4.53
N LEU A 62 -8.32 15.76 3.56
CA LEU A 62 -8.37 16.46 2.27
C LEU A 62 -9.67 16.18 1.51
N ASP A 63 -10.12 14.92 1.47
CA ASP A 63 -11.35 14.53 0.78
C ASP A 63 -12.56 15.30 1.30
N ARG A 64 -12.57 15.58 2.58
CA ARG A 64 -13.66 16.28 3.28
C ARG A 64 -13.48 17.79 3.32
N SER A 65 -12.34 18.29 2.81
CA SER A 65 -11.92 19.69 3.00
C SER A 65 -11.91 20.09 4.49
N ASP A 66 -11.49 19.19 5.37
CA ASP A 66 -11.45 19.35 6.83
C ASP A 66 -10.11 19.98 7.24
N TRP A 67 -9.99 21.28 6.96
CA TRP A 67 -8.74 22.00 7.05
C TRP A 67 -8.17 22.11 8.45
N ASP A 68 -9.02 22.25 9.45
CA ASP A 68 -8.57 22.39 10.84
C ASP A 68 -7.99 21.06 11.37
N ASN A 69 -8.59 19.92 11.03
CA ASN A 69 -8.02 18.62 11.33
C ASN A 69 -6.69 18.39 10.61
N ILE A 70 -6.50 18.88 9.38
CA ILE A 70 -5.20 18.84 8.69
C ILE A 70 -4.16 19.68 9.44
N VAL A 71 -4.49 20.92 9.82
CA VAL A 71 -3.59 21.81 10.57
C VAL A 71 -3.19 21.19 11.91
N ASP A 72 -4.08 20.46 12.55
CA ASP A 72 -3.78 19.74 13.79
C ASP A 72 -2.72 18.64 13.62
N LEU A 73 -2.57 18.05 12.40
CA LEU A 73 -1.53 17.06 12.11
C LEU A 73 -0.11 17.64 12.04
N LEU A 74 0.02 18.95 11.89
CA LEU A 74 1.30 19.62 11.66
C LEU A 74 2.05 19.90 12.97
N THR A 75 3.38 20.06 12.90
CA THR A 75 4.15 20.74 13.95
C THR A 75 3.88 22.25 13.91
N ASP A 76 4.16 22.96 14.99
CA ASP A 76 3.88 24.41 15.04
C ASP A 76 4.70 25.21 14.04
N ASP A 77 5.91 24.72 13.71
CA ASP A 77 6.86 25.28 12.75
C ASP A 77 6.85 24.57 11.38
N ALA A 78 5.85 23.73 11.11
CA ALA A 78 5.79 22.92 9.89
C ALA A 78 5.89 23.77 8.63
N THR A 79 6.45 23.18 7.58
CA THR A 79 6.42 23.75 6.22
C THR A 79 5.44 22.99 5.35
N MET A 80 4.62 23.75 4.61
CA MET A 80 3.69 23.20 3.63
C MET A 80 3.96 23.83 2.28
N GLU A 81 4.14 22.97 1.25
CA GLU A 81 4.45 23.40 -0.10
C GLU A 81 3.60 22.61 -1.11
N TYR A 82 2.82 23.30 -1.91
CA TYR A 82 1.99 22.72 -2.96
C TYR A 82 2.45 23.21 -4.33
N GLY A 83 3.15 22.35 -5.05
CA GLY A 83 3.66 22.68 -6.37
C GLY A 83 4.50 23.97 -6.34
N PRO A 84 4.35 24.85 -7.36
CA PRO A 84 5.12 26.10 -7.46
C PRO A 84 4.59 27.25 -6.59
N ALA A 85 3.59 27.01 -5.73
CA ALA A 85 2.95 28.07 -4.93
C ALA A 85 3.89 28.71 -3.89
N GLY A 86 5.02 28.08 -3.61
CA GLY A 86 5.98 28.49 -2.58
C GLY A 86 5.77 27.79 -1.24
N VAL A 87 6.58 28.15 -0.26
CA VAL A 87 6.63 27.53 1.07
C VAL A 87 5.86 28.34 2.08
N PHE A 88 4.91 27.74 2.77
CA PHE A 88 4.13 28.33 3.86
C PHE A 88 4.63 27.75 5.18
N VAL A 89 5.02 28.62 6.11
CA VAL A 89 5.68 28.25 7.37
C VAL A 89 4.76 28.43 8.57
N GLY A 90 4.62 27.36 9.34
CA GLY A 90 3.81 27.32 10.54
C GLY A 90 2.31 27.12 10.29
N LYS A 91 1.62 26.67 11.32
CA LYS A 91 0.18 26.31 11.26
C LYS A 91 -0.71 27.44 10.77
N ALA A 92 -0.42 28.69 11.11
CA ALA A 92 -1.26 29.82 10.71
C ALA A 92 -1.23 30.04 9.19
N HIS A 93 -0.04 29.98 8.56
CA HIS A 93 0.10 30.14 7.12
C HIS A 93 -0.37 28.90 6.36
N ALA A 94 -0.10 27.70 6.88
CA ALA A 94 -0.67 26.45 6.35
C ALA A 94 -2.21 26.49 6.35
N ARG A 95 -2.82 26.97 7.44
CA ARG A 95 -4.28 27.16 7.54
C ARG A 95 -4.80 28.17 6.51
N ALA A 96 -4.13 29.30 6.36
CA ALA A 96 -4.51 30.31 5.38
C ALA A 96 -4.47 29.75 3.94
N LEU A 97 -3.44 28.98 3.59
CA LEU A 97 -3.32 28.28 2.31
C LEU A 97 -4.49 27.30 2.10
N LEU A 98 -4.76 26.41 3.06
CA LEU A 98 -5.82 25.40 2.97
C LEU A 98 -7.21 26.03 2.83
N TYR A 99 -7.49 27.08 3.61
CA TYR A 99 -8.74 27.81 3.48
C TYR A 99 -8.86 28.53 2.13
N ALA A 100 -7.79 29.07 1.56
CA ALA A 100 -7.80 29.63 0.20
C ALA A 100 -8.08 28.54 -0.84
N ILE A 101 -7.50 27.35 -0.71
CA ILE A 101 -7.82 26.17 -1.54
C ILE A 101 -9.32 25.80 -1.42
N GLY A 102 -9.90 25.93 -0.24
CA GLY A 102 -11.31 25.68 0.07
C GLY A 102 -12.26 26.85 -0.22
N TYR A 103 -11.84 27.87 -0.93
CA TYR A 103 -12.65 29.09 -1.19
C TYR A 103 -13.10 29.79 0.09
N GLY A 104 -12.26 29.83 1.09
CA GLY A 104 -12.50 30.50 2.38
C GLY A 104 -13.36 29.69 3.37
N LYS A 105 -13.68 28.44 3.07
CA LYS A 105 -14.52 27.57 3.92
C LYS A 105 -13.90 26.20 4.17
N SER A 106 -14.20 25.60 5.31
CA SER A 106 -14.01 24.17 5.58
C SER A 106 -15.26 23.40 5.19
N GLY A 107 -15.08 22.12 4.82
CA GLY A 107 -16.13 21.25 4.31
C GLY A 107 -16.27 21.30 2.78
N LEU A 108 -16.85 20.24 2.23
CA LEU A 108 -17.13 20.15 0.80
C LEU A 108 -18.23 21.17 0.40
N ARG A 109 -18.11 21.72 -0.79
CA ARG A 109 -19.19 22.47 -1.42
C ARG A 109 -20.26 21.51 -1.92
N PRO A 110 -21.52 21.93 -2.04
CA PRO A 110 -22.54 21.12 -2.69
C PRO A 110 -22.08 20.63 -4.06
N GLN A 111 -22.30 19.38 -4.38
CA GLN A 111 -21.94 18.75 -5.65
C GLN A 111 -20.42 18.72 -5.96
N GLN A 112 -19.57 18.82 -4.95
CA GLN A 112 -18.12 18.73 -5.07
C GLN A 112 -17.66 17.31 -4.80
N LEU A 113 -16.74 16.82 -5.64
CA LEU A 113 -15.95 15.59 -5.43
C LEU A 113 -14.51 15.97 -5.14
N ARG A 114 -13.93 15.32 -4.12
CA ARG A 114 -12.51 15.40 -3.79
C ARG A 114 -12.07 14.07 -3.21
N GLU A 115 -11.23 13.35 -3.96
CA GLU A 115 -10.69 12.06 -3.56
C GLU A 115 -9.17 12.10 -3.65
N HIS A 116 -8.48 12.05 -2.50
CA HIS A 116 -7.01 12.15 -2.41
C HIS A 116 -6.44 10.84 -1.87
N VAL A 117 -6.24 9.90 -2.76
CA VAL A 117 -5.76 8.56 -2.39
C VAL A 117 -4.26 8.60 -2.11
N GLN A 118 -3.85 8.23 -0.89
CA GLN A 118 -2.45 8.17 -0.45
C GLN A 118 -1.94 6.74 -0.59
N LEU A 119 -0.98 6.53 -1.47
CA LEU A 119 -0.48 5.22 -1.91
C LEU A 119 1.05 5.11 -1.77
N GLN A 120 1.55 3.89 -1.87
CA GLN A 120 2.95 3.57 -2.17
C GLN A 120 3.94 4.23 -1.18
N PRO A 121 3.79 4.03 0.15
CA PRO A 121 4.70 4.61 1.12
C PRO A 121 6.12 4.02 1.03
N VAL A 122 7.15 4.88 1.03
CA VAL A 122 8.52 4.52 1.38
C VAL A 122 8.88 5.33 2.61
N ILE A 123 9.02 4.67 3.76
CA ILE A 123 9.20 5.33 5.05
C ILE A 123 10.50 4.88 5.69
N ASN A 124 11.29 5.86 6.14
CA ASN A 124 12.52 5.64 6.88
C ASN A 124 12.44 6.35 8.23
N ILE A 125 12.62 5.59 9.32
CA ILE A 125 12.72 6.11 10.69
C ILE A 125 14.20 6.34 11.01
N ALA A 126 14.54 7.51 11.53
CA ALA A 126 15.88 7.80 11.98
C ALA A 126 16.28 6.92 13.18
N SER A 127 17.59 6.73 13.38
CA SER A 127 18.13 5.84 14.42
C SER A 127 17.73 6.22 15.84
N ASP A 128 17.45 7.50 16.09
CA ASP A 128 16.98 8.02 17.38
C ASP A 128 15.47 7.84 17.60
N GLY A 129 14.72 7.43 16.58
CA GLY A 129 13.27 7.28 16.63
C GLY A 129 12.49 8.58 16.82
N GLN A 130 13.10 9.76 16.54
CA GLN A 130 12.46 11.07 16.74
C GLN A 130 12.05 11.76 15.44
N THR A 131 12.64 11.35 14.33
CA THR A 131 12.35 11.88 12.98
C THR A 131 12.12 10.76 12.00
N ALA A 132 11.34 11.04 10.96
CA ALA A 132 11.12 10.14 9.85
C ALA A 132 11.02 10.90 8.54
N GLN A 133 11.32 10.22 7.44
CA GLN A 133 11.09 10.68 6.08
C GLN A 133 10.13 9.72 5.38
N GLY A 134 9.27 10.25 4.54
CA GLY A 134 8.32 9.44 3.80
C GLY A 134 8.00 10.00 2.42
N ARG A 135 8.13 9.13 1.42
CA ARG A 135 7.66 9.40 0.07
C ARG A 135 6.32 8.69 -0.14
N TRP A 136 5.37 9.41 -0.71
CA TRP A 136 4.04 8.88 -1.00
C TRP A 136 3.65 9.23 -2.43
N ARG A 137 2.71 8.49 -2.97
CA ARG A 137 2.02 8.86 -4.21
C ARG A 137 0.60 9.27 -3.88
N ALA A 138 0.09 10.30 -4.54
CA ALA A 138 -1.34 10.51 -4.57
C ALA A 138 -1.91 10.34 -5.98
N VAL A 139 -3.07 9.70 -6.04
CA VAL A 139 -3.98 9.71 -7.20
C VAL A 139 -5.23 10.44 -6.74
N VAL A 140 -5.62 11.47 -7.47
CA VAL A 140 -6.64 12.41 -7.04
C VAL A 140 -7.72 12.55 -8.09
N LEU A 141 -8.98 12.43 -7.68
CA LEU A 141 -10.15 12.75 -8.49
C LEU A 141 -10.79 14.03 -7.94
N LEU A 142 -10.90 15.04 -8.80
CA LEU A 142 -11.54 16.30 -8.45
C LEU A 142 -12.74 16.53 -9.36
N GLY A 143 -13.84 16.99 -8.78
CA GLY A 143 -15.03 17.30 -9.55
C GLY A 143 -15.89 18.40 -8.93
N GLN A 144 -16.59 19.12 -9.79
CA GLN A 144 -17.75 19.92 -9.46
C GLN A 144 -18.79 19.62 -10.54
N PHE A 145 -19.90 19.07 -10.13
CA PHE A 145 -20.93 18.59 -11.07
C PHE A 145 -21.39 19.74 -11.98
N HIS A 146 -21.49 19.48 -13.27
CA HIS A 146 -21.76 20.41 -14.37
C HIS A 146 -20.68 21.50 -14.61
N GLU A 147 -19.55 21.47 -13.88
CA GLU A 147 -18.48 22.45 -14.08
C GLU A 147 -17.20 21.80 -14.59
N TYR A 148 -16.63 20.85 -13.85
CA TYR A 148 -15.37 20.17 -14.21
C TYR A 148 -15.20 18.80 -13.57
N ALA A 149 -14.43 17.96 -14.24
CA ALA A 149 -13.83 16.74 -13.71
C ALA A 149 -12.34 16.72 -14.06
N ARG A 150 -11.47 16.30 -13.12
CA ARG A 150 -10.01 16.33 -13.30
C ARG A 150 -9.33 15.15 -12.61
N TRP A 151 -8.32 14.61 -13.29
CA TRP A 151 -7.29 13.80 -12.68
C TRP A 151 -6.14 14.66 -12.20
N GLN A 152 -5.59 14.30 -11.04
CA GLN A 152 -4.34 14.86 -10.55
C GLN A 152 -3.48 13.73 -9.97
N THR A 153 -2.16 13.78 -10.17
CA THR A 153 -1.21 12.83 -9.59
C THR A 153 0.11 13.50 -9.27
N GLY A 154 0.86 12.89 -8.36
CA GLY A 154 2.21 13.30 -8.02
C GLY A 154 2.71 12.63 -6.75
N PRO A 155 4.01 12.76 -6.46
CA PRO A 155 4.57 12.34 -5.18
C PRO A 155 4.47 13.43 -4.10
N TYR A 156 4.36 12.98 -2.86
CA TYR A 156 4.67 13.76 -1.67
C TYR A 156 6.06 13.39 -1.16
N GLU A 157 6.84 14.39 -0.77
CA GLU A 157 8.04 14.26 0.06
C GLU A 157 7.75 14.87 1.42
N CYS A 158 7.66 14.03 2.43
CA CYS A 158 7.26 14.41 3.77
C CYS A 158 8.37 14.16 4.78
N GLU A 159 8.46 15.04 5.77
CA GLU A 159 9.23 14.83 6.98
C GLU A 159 8.30 14.83 8.18
N TYR A 160 8.61 13.98 9.13
CA TYR A 160 7.81 13.80 10.35
C TYR A 160 8.70 13.96 11.56
N ARG A 161 8.13 14.48 12.64
CA ARG A 161 8.81 14.66 13.91
C ARG A 161 7.92 14.18 15.06
N LYS A 162 8.52 13.46 16.00
CA LYS A 162 7.86 13.00 17.21
C LYS A 162 7.98 14.06 18.30
N GLU A 163 6.86 14.63 18.71
CA GLU A 163 6.80 15.63 19.78
C GLU A 163 6.02 15.07 20.96
N ARG A 164 6.65 14.94 22.11
CA ARG A 164 6.04 14.36 23.33
C ARG A 164 5.41 12.97 23.07
N GLY A 165 6.08 12.16 22.27
CA GLY A 165 5.62 10.81 21.91
C GLY A 165 4.58 10.73 20.79
N ILE A 166 4.16 11.86 20.21
CA ILE A 166 3.16 11.94 19.13
C ILE A 166 3.84 12.34 17.82
N TRP A 167 3.64 11.57 16.76
CA TRP A 167 4.12 11.90 15.43
C TRP A 167 3.30 13.01 14.80
N LYS A 168 3.97 13.97 14.17
CA LYS A 168 3.39 15.09 13.44
C LYS A 168 4.12 15.30 12.12
N ILE A 169 3.46 15.92 11.16
CA ILE A 169 4.06 16.33 9.90
C ILE A 169 4.87 17.61 10.13
N SER A 170 6.18 17.58 9.94
CA SER A 170 7.05 18.76 10.02
C SER A 170 7.33 19.40 8.67
N LYS A 171 7.21 18.62 7.59
CA LYS A 171 7.28 19.10 6.22
C LYS A 171 6.33 18.28 5.34
N LEU A 172 5.54 18.97 4.57
CA LEU A 172 4.69 18.39 3.54
C LEU A 172 4.98 19.11 2.23
N HIS A 173 5.55 18.39 1.28
CA HIS A 173 5.86 18.89 -0.04
C HIS A 173 5.17 18.04 -1.10
N TRP A 174 4.16 18.61 -1.75
CA TRP A 174 3.48 18.04 -2.91
C TRP A 174 4.15 18.51 -4.19
N VAL A 175 4.65 17.55 -4.98
CA VAL A 175 5.20 17.79 -6.31
C VAL A 175 4.22 17.26 -7.35
N GLU A 176 3.54 18.13 -8.01
CA GLU A 176 2.50 17.79 -8.99
C GLU A 176 3.13 17.21 -10.26
N THR A 177 2.74 16.00 -10.65
CA THR A 177 3.08 15.44 -11.97
C THR A 177 2.17 16.07 -13.03
N PHE A 178 0.85 16.03 -12.82
CA PHE A 178 -0.12 16.72 -13.64
C PHE A 178 -1.45 16.97 -12.91
N THR A 179 -2.18 17.98 -13.37
CA THR A 179 -3.62 18.18 -13.18
C THR A 179 -4.24 18.39 -14.56
N VAL A 180 -5.04 17.44 -15.02
CA VAL A 180 -5.60 17.44 -16.38
C VAL A 180 -7.11 17.21 -16.34
N PRO A 181 -7.86 17.68 -17.37
CA PRO A 181 -9.27 17.33 -17.48
C PRO A 181 -9.45 15.82 -17.52
N GLU A 182 -10.54 15.33 -16.97
CA GLU A 182 -10.91 13.92 -17.12
C GLU A 182 -11.11 13.56 -18.58
N GLN A 183 -11.80 14.39 -19.37
CA GLN A 183 -11.91 14.20 -20.80
C GLN A 183 -10.57 14.43 -21.51
N GLY A 184 -10.10 13.41 -22.20
CA GLY A 184 -8.81 13.37 -22.88
C GLY A 184 -7.61 13.10 -21.97
N GLY A 185 -7.77 13.13 -20.66
CA GLY A 185 -6.73 12.74 -19.69
C GLY A 185 -5.39 13.46 -19.90
N TRP A 186 -4.33 12.76 -19.63
CA TRP A 186 -2.94 13.29 -19.64
C TRP A 186 -2.33 13.51 -21.04
N LYS A 187 -3.02 13.18 -22.11
CA LYS A 187 -2.62 13.70 -23.44
C LYS A 187 -3.01 15.18 -23.63
N THR A 188 -3.78 15.78 -22.72
CA THR A 188 -4.23 17.16 -22.76
C THR A 188 -3.33 18.09 -21.96
N LYS A 189 -3.48 19.41 -22.18
CA LYS A 189 -2.81 20.43 -21.39
C LYS A 189 -3.23 20.34 -19.93
N MET A 190 -2.27 20.64 -19.06
CA MET A 190 -2.55 20.90 -17.67
C MET A 190 -3.65 21.96 -17.56
N THR A 191 -4.70 21.67 -16.85
CA THR A 191 -5.68 22.65 -16.47
C THR A 191 -5.01 23.54 -15.42
N GLN A 192 -4.78 24.80 -15.73
CA GLN A 192 -4.46 25.73 -14.66
C GLN A 192 -5.56 25.57 -13.62
N SER A 193 -5.19 25.16 -12.41
CA SER A 193 -6.13 25.18 -11.31
C SER A 193 -6.66 26.61 -11.30
N ASN A 194 -7.97 26.82 -11.08
CA ASN A 194 -8.56 28.17 -10.90
C ASN A 194 -7.98 28.86 -9.63
N VAL A 195 -6.71 28.57 -9.32
CA VAL A 195 -5.92 29.19 -8.27
C VAL A 195 -5.70 30.66 -8.57
N ALA A 196 -5.66 31.05 -9.86
CA ALA A 196 -5.55 32.45 -10.25
C ALA A 196 -6.73 33.31 -9.77
N ASP A 197 -7.93 32.74 -9.65
CA ASP A 197 -9.12 33.43 -9.16
C ASP A 197 -9.26 33.41 -7.62
N ARG A 198 -8.40 32.65 -6.95
CA ARG A 198 -8.37 32.55 -5.49
C ARG A 198 -7.38 33.59 -4.96
N LYS A 199 -7.77 34.34 -3.94
CA LYS A 199 -6.83 35.19 -3.18
C LYS A 199 -5.92 34.28 -2.36
N MET A 200 -4.89 33.69 -3.03
CA MET A 200 -3.90 32.91 -2.34
C MET A 200 -3.07 33.77 -1.41
N PRO A 201 -2.78 33.32 -0.18
CA PRO A 201 -1.84 34.04 0.69
C PRO A 201 -0.46 34.08 0.03
N ALA A 202 0.33 35.11 0.33
CA ALA A 202 1.71 35.16 -0.10
C ALA A 202 2.51 34.08 0.63
N PRO A 203 3.38 33.34 -0.05
CA PRO A 203 4.25 32.37 0.60
C PRO A 203 5.33 33.09 1.42
N ASP A 204 5.84 32.43 2.48
CA ASP A 204 6.93 32.94 3.31
C ASP A 204 8.28 32.85 2.61
N ARG A 205 8.43 31.87 1.71
CA ARG A 205 9.65 31.65 0.92
C ARG A 205 9.30 31.13 -0.48
N PRO A 206 10.18 31.32 -1.47
CA PRO A 206 10.05 30.68 -2.78
C PRO A 206 9.95 29.18 -2.64
N SER A 207 9.43 28.50 -3.69
CA SER A 207 9.39 27.03 -3.76
C SER A 207 10.81 26.44 -3.57
N SER A 208 10.89 25.40 -2.77
CA SER A 208 12.16 24.70 -2.49
C SER A 208 12.63 23.81 -3.65
N PHE A 209 11.70 23.44 -4.54
CA PHE A 209 11.97 22.68 -5.74
C PHE A 209 11.22 23.32 -6.91
N VAL A 210 11.98 23.96 -7.80
CA VAL A 210 11.43 24.63 -8.99
C VAL A 210 11.36 23.64 -10.13
N TYR A 211 10.19 23.50 -10.74
CA TYR A 211 9.96 22.65 -11.89
C TYR A 211 8.88 23.27 -12.81
N ASP A 212 8.94 22.91 -14.08
CA ASP A 212 7.92 23.31 -15.03
C ASP A 212 6.70 22.37 -14.93
N PRO A 213 5.48 22.90 -15.15
CA PRO A 213 4.27 22.09 -15.13
C PRO A 213 4.22 21.13 -16.31
N TRP A 214 3.36 20.09 -16.20
CA TRP A 214 3.06 19.19 -17.31
C TRP A 214 2.81 19.97 -18.63
N PRO A 215 3.43 19.58 -19.75
CA PRO A 215 4.06 18.30 -20.04
C PRO A 215 5.56 18.20 -19.72
N ALA A 216 6.13 19.09 -18.92
CA ALA A 216 7.48 18.89 -18.46
C ALA A 216 7.57 17.72 -17.45
N VAL A 217 8.72 17.04 -17.42
CA VAL A 217 8.99 15.98 -16.45
C VAL A 217 9.75 16.53 -15.27
N SER A 218 9.15 16.41 -14.08
CA SER A 218 9.80 16.76 -12.83
C SER A 218 10.34 15.49 -12.14
N LEU A 219 11.52 15.61 -11.53
CA LEU A 219 12.16 14.56 -10.76
C LEU A 219 12.53 15.12 -9.39
N PRO A 220 11.60 15.13 -8.42
CA PRO A 220 11.92 15.56 -7.06
C PRO A 220 12.93 14.61 -6.44
N PRO A 221 13.86 15.12 -5.59
CA PRO A 221 14.88 14.30 -4.95
C PRO A 221 14.24 13.18 -4.12
N TYR A 222 14.87 12.00 -4.14
CA TYR A 222 14.51 10.88 -3.27
C TYR A 222 15.25 11.03 -1.94
N HIS A 223 14.58 10.73 -0.81
CA HIS A 223 15.26 10.68 0.49
C HIS A 223 16.05 9.37 0.69
N TYR A 224 15.97 8.44 -0.25
CA TYR A 224 16.66 7.15 -0.25
C TYR A 224 17.42 6.94 -1.57
N VAL A 225 18.56 6.24 -1.51
CA VAL A 225 19.35 5.87 -2.69
C VAL A 225 19.91 4.46 -2.50
N GLY A 226 19.57 3.54 -3.41
CA GLY A 226 20.00 2.14 -3.35
C GLY A 226 19.25 1.30 -2.31
N ALA A 227 19.38 -0.02 -2.41
CA ALA A 227 18.57 -0.95 -1.62
C ALA A 227 18.85 -0.88 -0.11
N ASP A 228 20.07 -0.56 0.29
CA ASP A 228 20.44 -0.45 1.71
C ASP A 228 19.76 0.75 2.39
N ALA A 229 19.61 1.87 1.66
CA ALA A 229 18.95 3.08 2.15
C ALA A 229 17.40 3.00 2.11
N ILE A 230 16.86 1.99 1.44
CA ILE A 230 15.41 1.72 1.38
C ILE A 230 14.93 1.00 2.66
N ALA A 231 15.82 0.36 3.42
CA ALA A 231 15.47 -0.29 4.67
C ALA A 231 14.75 0.69 5.61
N PRO A 232 13.57 0.33 6.16
CA PRO A 232 12.72 1.29 6.88
C PRO A 232 13.27 1.66 8.27
N LEU A 233 14.12 0.82 8.85
CA LEU A 233 14.63 0.93 10.22
C LEU A 233 16.16 0.99 10.24
N HIS A 234 16.67 1.92 11.02
CA HIS A 234 18.09 2.06 11.30
C HIS A 234 18.32 2.15 12.82
N PRO A 235 18.03 1.06 13.59
CA PRO A 235 18.09 1.13 15.05
C PRO A 235 19.52 1.38 15.54
N ALA A 236 19.65 2.28 16.51
CA ALA A 236 20.91 2.44 17.24
C ALA A 236 21.10 1.25 18.18
N PRO A 237 22.35 0.80 18.41
CA PRO A 237 22.64 -0.24 19.39
C PRO A 237 22.18 0.17 20.79
N VAL A 238 21.43 -0.73 21.49
CA VAL A 238 20.98 -0.49 22.86
C VAL A 238 21.81 -1.32 23.83
N PRO A 239 22.45 -0.69 24.84
CA PRO A 239 23.20 -1.42 25.85
C PRO A 239 22.33 -2.39 26.64
N MET A 240 22.88 -3.55 26.97
CA MET A 240 22.20 -4.50 27.85
C MET A 240 22.10 -3.93 29.27
N VAL A 241 20.88 -3.86 29.80
CA VAL A 241 20.61 -3.42 31.17
C VAL A 241 20.34 -4.63 32.04
N LYS A 242 21.02 -4.74 33.19
CA LYS A 242 20.74 -5.79 34.16
C LYS A 242 19.41 -5.48 34.89
N LEU A 243 18.43 -6.33 34.71
CA LEU A 243 17.09 -6.19 35.28
C LEU A 243 16.88 -7.18 36.44
N SER A 244 16.02 -6.81 37.39
CA SER A 244 15.45 -7.79 38.32
C SER A 244 14.52 -8.74 37.54
N ALA A 245 14.31 -9.97 38.07
CA ALA A 245 13.39 -10.92 37.45
C ALA A 245 11.95 -10.35 37.33
N ALA A 246 11.50 -9.59 38.34
CA ALA A 246 10.16 -8.97 38.31
C ALA A 246 10.07 -7.86 37.25
N ASP A 247 11.12 -7.04 37.09
CA ASP A 247 11.17 -6.01 36.07
C ASP A 247 11.25 -6.60 34.66
N ALA A 248 12.06 -7.64 34.48
CA ALA A 248 12.15 -8.36 33.21
C ALA A 248 10.79 -8.93 32.83
N ALA A 249 10.10 -9.62 33.75
CA ALA A 249 8.79 -10.21 33.51
C ALA A 249 7.74 -9.14 33.12
N ARG A 250 7.71 -7.99 33.80
CA ARG A 250 6.80 -6.89 33.48
C ARG A 250 7.07 -6.31 32.09
N ARG A 251 8.35 -6.04 31.76
CA ARG A 251 8.74 -5.49 30.44
C ARG A 251 8.43 -6.46 29.31
N VAL A 252 8.70 -7.75 29.50
CA VAL A 252 8.36 -8.79 28.52
C VAL A 252 6.84 -8.87 28.30
N ALA A 253 6.03 -8.78 29.34
CA ALA A 253 4.57 -8.77 29.22
C ALA A 253 4.08 -7.56 28.40
N GLN A 254 4.67 -6.38 28.63
CA GLN A 254 4.36 -5.17 27.88
C GLN A 254 4.82 -5.26 26.41
N LEU A 255 6.03 -5.74 26.18
CA LEU A 255 6.56 -5.99 24.84
C LEU A 255 5.68 -6.98 24.07
N LYS A 256 5.29 -8.09 24.72
CA LYS A 256 4.37 -9.06 24.10
C LYS A 256 3.05 -8.40 23.69
N TRP A 257 2.45 -7.61 24.56
CA TRP A 257 1.22 -6.89 24.24
C TRP A 257 1.40 -5.98 23.03
N GLN A 258 2.51 -5.24 22.95
CA GLN A 258 2.82 -4.35 21.81
C GLN A 258 3.00 -5.13 20.50
N VAL A 259 3.76 -6.22 20.54
CA VAL A 259 3.96 -7.08 19.34
C VAL A 259 2.65 -7.73 18.93
N ASP A 260 1.80 -8.17 19.88
CA ASP A 260 0.48 -8.71 19.55
C ASP A 260 -0.39 -7.69 18.79
N ARG A 261 -0.32 -6.40 19.13
CA ARG A 261 -1.07 -5.33 18.41
C ARG A 261 -0.55 -5.10 17.01
N LEU A 262 0.77 -5.11 16.81
CA LEU A 262 1.38 -4.99 15.48
C LEU A 262 0.98 -6.16 14.58
N ASP A 263 1.04 -7.38 15.10
CA ASP A 263 0.59 -8.56 14.36
C ASP A 263 -0.91 -8.53 14.03
N ASP A 264 -1.74 -8.11 14.99
CA ASP A 264 -3.19 -7.99 14.81
C ASP A 264 -3.52 -6.99 13.69
N HIS A 265 -2.88 -5.83 13.70
CA HIS A 265 -3.02 -4.81 12.68
C HIS A 265 -2.71 -5.38 11.28
N ARG A 266 -1.55 -6.04 11.16
CA ARG A 266 -1.12 -6.65 9.92
C ARG A 266 -2.06 -7.76 9.43
N GLN A 267 -2.53 -8.63 10.32
CA GLN A 267 -3.47 -9.71 9.96
C GLN A 267 -4.80 -9.14 9.42
N ILE A 268 -5.28 -8.05 10.00
CA ILE A 268 -6.50 -7.36 9.53
C ILE A 268 -6.25 -6.74 8.14
N GLU A 269 -5.08 -6.14 7.91
CA GLU A 269 -4.73 -5.62 6.59
C GLU A 269 -4.68 -6.75 5.54
N ILE A 270 -4.05 -7.88 5.85
CA ILE A 270 -4.03 -9.06 4.97
C ILE A 270 -5.46 -9.56 4.68
N LEU A 271 -6.30 -9.67 5.72
CA LEU A 271 -7.68 -10.12 5.60
C LEU A 271 -8.47 -9.24 4.61
N GLN A 272 -8.44 -7.91 4.81
CA GLN A 272 -9.19 -6.99 3.95
C GLN A 272 -8.62 -6.88 2.54
N ARG A 273 -7.30 -6.88 2.38
CA ARG A 273 -6.64 -6.90 1.07
C ARG A 273 -6.99 -8.18 0.30
N THR A 274 -7.05 -9.33 1.00
CA THR A 274 -7.48 -10.61 0.42
C THR A 274 -8.94 -10.56 -0.03
N TYR A 275 -9.83 -9.94 0.77
CA TYR A 275 -11.22 -9.69 0.38
C TYR A 275 -11.29 -8.98 -0.98
N GLY A 276 -10.53 -7.89 -1.20
CA GLY A 276 -10.50 -7.18 -2.47
C GLY A 276 -10.05 -8.07 -3.64
N TYR A 277 -8.98 -8.85 -3.47
CA TYR A 277 -8.52 -9.78 -4.51
C TYR A 277 -9.55 -10.88 -4.83
N TYR A 278 -10.32 -11.32 -3.83
CA TYR A 278 -11.36 -12.32 -4.06
C TYR A 278 -12.59 -11.72 -4.76
N VAL A 279 -12.95 -10.46 -4.46
CA VAL A 279 -14.03 -9.74 -5.14
C VAL A 279 -13.77 -9.66 -6.64
N ASP A 280 -12.55 -9.29 -7.05
CA ASP A 280 -12.19 -9.17 -8.48
C ASP A 280 -12.36 -10.46 -9.27
N LYS A 281 -12.22 -11.57 -8.60
CA LYS A 281 -12.30 -12.90 -9.22
C LYS A 281 -13.61 -13.61 -8.91
N ASN A 282 -14.58 -12.88 -8.32
CA ASN A 282 -15.89 -13.42 -7.93
C ASN A 282 -15.76 -14.73 -7.13
N LEU A 283 -14.76 -14.82 -6.24
CA LEU A 283 -14.51 -15.97 -5.38
C LEU A 283 -15.45 -15.92 -4.16
N TRP A 284 -16.75 -16.06 -4.42
CA TRP A 284 -17.82 -15.74 -3.45
C TRP A 284 -17.78 -16.61 -2.21
N GLU A 285 -17.50 -17.90 -2.36
CA GLU A 285 -17.37 -18.83 -1.25
C GLU A 285 -16.18 -18.47 -0.36
N GLN A 286 -15.03 -18.15 -0.98
CA GLN A 286 -13.83 -17.73 -0.28
C GLN A 286 -14.04 -16.40 0.45
N ILE A 287 -14.83 -15.49 -0.11
CA ILE A 287 -15.22 -14.24 0.58
C ILE A 287 -16.11 -14.53 1.77
N ALA A 288 -17.13 -15.36 1.61
CA ALA A 288 -18.01 -15.73 2.72
C ALA A 288 -17.25 -16.37 3.88
N ASP A 289 -16.21 -17.14 3.59
CA ASP A 289 -15.32 -17.75 4.59
C ASP A 289 -14.52 -16.70 5.41
N LEU A 290 -14.37 -15.47 4.92
CA LEU A 290 -13.72 -14.40 5.67
C LEU A 290 -14.59 -13.82 6.78
N TYR A 291 -15.90 -14.07 6.76
CA TYR A 291 -16.87 -13.52 7.74
C TYR A 291 -17.00 -14.40 8.99
N THR A 292 -17.38 -13.75 10.09
CA THR A 292 -17.94 -14.47 11.25
C THR A 292 -19.27 -15.09 10.87
N GLU A 293 -19.78 -16.06 11.64
CA GLU A 293 -21.03 -16.75 11.33
C GLU A 293 -22.24 -15.80 11.29
N ASP A 294 -22.24 -14.83 12.21
CA ASP A 294 -23.24 -13.76 12.35
C ASP A 294 -22.86 -12.46 11.61
N GLY A 295 -21.81 -12.51 10.79
CA GLY A 295 -21.27 -11.33 10.11
C GLY A 295 -22.28 -10.66 9.17
N THR A 296 -22.14 -9.33 9.00
CA THR A 296 -23.08 -8.54 8.19
C THR A 296 -22.39 -7.88 7.00
N LEU A 297 -23.15 -7.74 5.92
CA LEU A 297 -22.75 -7.05 4.70
C LEU A 297 -23.76 -5.96 4.38
N GLU A 298 -23.28 -4.72 4.25
CA GLU A 298 -24.08 -3.58 3.78
C GLU A 298 -23.33 -2.86 2.65
N ILE A 299 -23.91 -2.82 1.46
CA ILE A 299 -23.30 -2.21 0.27
C ILE A 299 -24.18 -1.06 -0.23
N GLY A 300 -23.71 0.16 -0.09
CA GLY A 300 -24.48 1.35 -0.45
C GLY A 300 -25.83 1.39 0.27
N GLY A 301 -26.85 1.88 -0.40
CA GLY A 301 -28.23 1.95 0.13
C GLY A 301 -29.07 0.67 -0.05
N ARG A 302 -28.40 -0.49 -0.30
CA ARG A 302 -29.11 -1.76 -0.58
C ARG A 302 -29.72 -2.44 0.65
N GLY A 303 -29.29 -2.04 1.86
CA GLY A 303 -29.70 -2.64 3.14
C GLY A 303 -28.70 -3.68 3.64
N VAL A 304 -29.03 -4.34 4.74
CA VAL A 304 -28.12 -5.22 5.47
C VAL A 304 -28.48 -6.67 5.26
N TYR A 305 -27.52 -7.50 4.86
CA TYR A 305 -27.60 -8.96 4.78
C TYR A 305 -26.91 -9.55 6.02
N VAL A 306 -27.63 -10.35 6.80
CA VAL A 306 -27.21 -10.81 8.14
C VAL A 306 -26.86 -12.30 8.13
N GLY A 307 -25.63 -12.60 8.55
CA GLY A 307 -25.07 -13.94 8.61
C GLY A 307 -24.39 -14.39 7.32
N ARG A 308 -23.37 -15.23 7.49
CA ARG A 308 -22.50 -15.70 6.39
C ARG A 308 -23.29 -16.27 5.21
N THR A 309 -24.36 -17.03 5.46
CA THR A 309 -25.22 -17.61 4.40
C THR A 309 -25.87 -16.52 3.56
N ARG A 310 -26.46 -15.50 4.20
CA ARG A 310 -27.07 -14.38 3.49
C ARG A 310 -26.06 -13.51 2.73
N VAL A 311 -24.88 -13.32 3.33
CA VAL A 311 -23.75 -12.66 2.64
C VAL A 311 -23.39 -13.44 1.37
N LEU A 312 -23.28 -14.78 1.44
CA LEU A 312 -23.00 -15.60 0.26
C LEU A 312 -24.10 -15.54 -0.80
N GLU A 313 -25.37 -15.54 -0.41
CA GLU A 313 -26.49 -15.37 -1.33
C GLU A 313 -26.41 -14.04 -2.08
N TYR A 314 -26.12 -12.93 -1.36
CA TYR A 314 -25.93 -11.62 -1.97
C TYR A 314 -24.74 -11.61 -2.95
N LEU A 315 -23.61 -12.18 -2.56
CA LEU A 315 -22.41 -12.25 -3.43
C LEU A 315 -22.70 -13.05 -4.71
N ARG A 316 -23.37 -14.19 -4.61
CA ARG A 316 -23.77 -15.01 -5.77
C ARG A 316 -24.77 -14.28 -6.67
N TRP A 317 -25.63 -13.43 -6.09
CA TRP A 317 -26.55 -12.59 -6.85
C TRP A 317 -25.83 -11.57 -7.74
N LEU A 318 -24.65 -11.06 -7.33
CA LEU A 318 -23.81 -10.18 -8.17
C LEU A 318 -23.35 -10.84 -9.48
N GLY A 319 -23.46 -12.16 -9.58
CA GLY A 319 -23.20 -12.94 -10.78
C GLY A 319 -21.93 -13.78 -10.70
N LYS A 320 -21.70 -14.54 -11.78
CA LYS A 320 -20.53 -15.41 -11.93
C LYS A 320 -19.42 -14.71 -12.68
N PRO A 321 -18.15 -15.14 -12.47
CA PRO A 321 -17.06 -14.71 -13.32
C PRO A 321 -17.33 -15.08 -14.77
N GLN A 322 -17.04 -14.18 -15.69
CA GLN A 322 -17.23 -14.44 -17.12
C GLN A 322 -16.37 -13.51 -17.97
N ASP A 323 -16.00 -13.99 -19.15
CA ASP A 323 -15.36 -13.17 -20.16
C ASP A 323 -16.18 -11.93 -20.49
N GLY A 324 -15.49 -10.87 -20.88
CA GLY A 324 -16.08 -9.60 -21.23
C GLY A 324 -16.51 -8.73 -20.06
N LYS A 325 -16.33 -9.17 -18.80
CA LYS A 325 -16.59 -8.33 -17.61
C LYS A 325 -15.31 -7.99 -16.87
N LEU A 326 -15.15 -6.70 -16.55
CA LEU A 326 -14.10 -6.21 -15.66
C LEU A 326 -14.71 -5.97 -14.27
N TYR A 327 -14.04 -6.53 -13.26
CA TYR A 327 -14.23 -6.25 -11.84
C TYR A 327 -12.86 -6.01 -11.23
N ASP A 328 -12.57 -4.80 -10.84
CA ASP A 328 -11.33 -4.45 -10.13
C ASP A 328 -11.71 -3.54 -8.95
N HIS A 329 -11.73 -4.13 -7.73
CA HIS A 329 -12.13 -3.49 -6.49
C HIS A 329 -10.94 -3.39 -5.56
N THR A 330 -10.28 -2.27 -5.58
CA THR A 330 -9.07 -2.04 -4.79
C THR A 330 -9.38 -1.90 -3.30
N GLN A 331 -8.38 -2.15 -2.43
CA GLN A 331 -8.48 -1.90 -0.98
C GLN A 331 -7.30 -1.05 -0.57
N LEU A 332 -7.56 0.24 -0.37
CA LEU A 332 -6.56 1.31 -0.29
C LEU A 332 -6.61 2.01 1.07
N GLN A 333 -5.52 2.67 1.42
CA GLN A 333 -5.43 3.70 2.47
C GLN A 333 -6.02 3.24 3.83
N PRO A 334 -5.57 2.09 4.38
CA PRO A 334 -6.11 1.55 5.63
C PRO A 334 -5.84 2.44 6.83
N ILE A 335 -6.86 2.60 7.70
CA ILE A 335 -6.70 3.03 9.09
C ILE A 335 -7.39 1.99 9.95
N VAL A 336 -6.60 1.27 10.76
CA VAL A 336 -7.07 0.16 11.60
C VAL A 336 -6.87 0.48 13.06
N ASP A 337 -7.90 0.27 13.87
CA ASP A 337 -7.88 0.43 15.32
C ASP A 337 -8.23 -0.89 16.00
N VAL A 338 -7.25 -1.50 16.67
CA VAL A 338 -7.43 -2.74 17.42
C VAL A 338 -7.76 -2.41 18.88
N SER A 339 -8.80 -3.03 19.42
CA SER A 339 -9.17 -2.87 20.82
C SER A 339 -8.03 -3.29 21.78
N PRO A 340 -7.92 -2.70 22.98
CA PRO A 340 -6.85 -3.02 23.92
C PRO A 340 -6.76 -4.49 24.30
N ASP A 341 -7.88 -5.22 24.29
CA ASP A 341 -7.93 -6.67 24.56
C ASP A 341 -7.64 -7.54 23.34
N GLY A 342 -7.47 -6.95 22.13
CA GLY A 342 -7.16 -7.63 20.90
C GLY A 342 -8.25 -8.53 20.34
N LYS A 343 -9.51 -8.26 20.68
CA LYS A 343 -10.63 -9.11 20.27
C LYS A 343 -11.50 -8.50 19.19
N VAL A 344 -11.55 -7.18 19.12
CA VAL A 344 -12.32 -6.42 18.14
C VAL A 344 -11.41 -5.39 17.49
N ALA A 345 -11.69 -5.07 16.24
CA ALA A 345 -11.03 -3.97 15.56
C ALA A 345 -12.01 -3.25 14.63
N LYS A 346 -11.70 -2.00 14.33
CA LYS A 346 -12.37 -1.21 13.29
C LYS A 346 -11.36 -0.85 12.22
N GLY A 347 -11.83 -0.76 10.97
CA GLY A 347 -10.96 -0.41 9.86
C GLY A 347 -11.67 0.40 8.80
N ARG A 348 -11.05 1.52 8.42
CA ARG A 348 -11.43 2.34 7.29
C ARG A 348 -10.58 2.00 6.09
N TRP A 349 -11.21 1.90 4.93
CA TRP A 349 -10.56 1.62 3.66
C TRP A 349 -11.21 2.45 2.56
N ARG A 350 -10.47 2.66 1.49
CA ARG A 350 -11.01 3.21 0.24
C ARG A 350 -10.94 2.14 -0.84
N ALA A 351 -11.89 2.15 -1.76
CA ALA A 351 -11.78 1.42 -3.01
C ALA A 351 -11.98 2.33 -4.21
N LEU A 352 -11.04 2.31 -5.14
CA LEU A 352 -11.29 2.68 -6.52
C LEU A 352 -11.80 1.44 -7.25
N VAL A 353 -12.86 1.62 -8.02
CA VAL A 353 -13.52 0.52 -8.73
C VAL A 353 -13.43 0.77 -10.23
N PHE A 354 -12.82 -0.19 -10.94
CA PHE A 354 -12.83 -0.23 -12.39
C PHE A 354 -13.72 -1.41 -12.81
N GLY A 355 -14.85 -1.09 -13.40
CA GLY A 355 -15.88 -2.07 -13.73
C GLY A 355 -16.45 -1.89 -15.11
N GLY A 356 -17.31 -2.81 -15.51
CA GLY A 356 -18.04 -2.73 -16.77
C GLY A 356 -17.94 -3.96 -17.63
N ALA A 357 -18.43 -3.85 -18.85
CA ALA A 357 -18.45 -4.96 -19.80
C ALA A 357 -18.05 -4.49 -21.20
N VAL A 358 -17.46 -5.39 -21.97
CA VAL A 358 -17.13 -5.15 -23.38
C VAL A 358 -18.39 -4.75 -24.15
N GLY A 359 -18.30 -3.67 -24.94
CA GLY A 359 -19.42 -3.11 -25.68
C GLY A 359 -20.46 -2.37 -24.82
N GLY A 360 -20.24 -2.31 -23.51
CA GLY A 360 -21.06 -1.55 -22.57
C GLY A 360 -20.41 -0.23 -22.16
N THR A 361 -20.38 0.06 -20.87
CA THR A 361 -19.76 1.28 -20.31
C THR A 361 -18.57 0.93 -19.44
N SER A 362 -17.57 1.85 -19.41
CA SER A 362 -16.40 1.78 -18.54
C SER A 362 -16.73 2.49 -17.23
N VAL A 363 -17.04 1.73 -16.20
CA VAL A 363 -17.48 2.27 -14.91
C VAL A 363 -16.27 2.60 -14.04
N LEU A 364 -16.19 3.85 -13.57
CA LEU A 364 -15.27 4.29 -12.53
C LEU A 364 -16.07 4.58 -11.26
N GLY A 365 -15.66 4.00 -10.15
CA GLY A 365 -16.30 4.22 -8.86
C GLY A 365 -15.32 4.49 -7.75
N ASP A 366 -15.82 5.14 -6.72
CA ASP A 366 -15.15 5.32 -5.43
C ASP A 366 -16.08 4.95 -4.28
N CYS A 367 -15.55 4.26 -3.30
CA CYS A 367 -16.28 3.94 -2.08
C CYS A 367 -15.38 3.88 -0.85
N ILE A 368 -15.98 4.19 0.30
CA ILE A 368 -15.35 4.06 1.61
C ILE A 368 -15.94 2.85 2.34
N TYR A 369 -15.06 2.06 2.91
CA TYR A 369 -15.44 1.00 3.85
C TYR A 369 -15.22 1.47 5.28
N GLU A 370 -16.20 1.23 6.13
CA GLU A 370 -16.12 1.31 7.59
C GLU A 370 -16.50 -0.06 8.15
N ASN A 371 -15.47 -0.85 8.45
CA ASN A 371 -15.61 -2.25 8.79
C ASN A 371 -15.36 -2.52 10.27
N GLU A 372 -15.96 -3.61 10.78
CA GLU A 372 -15.64 -4.18 12.08
C GLU A 372 -15.11 -5.60 11.91
N TYR A 373 -14.10 -5.92 12.70
CA TYR A 373 -13.45 -7.24 12.70
C TYR A 373 -13.53 -7.83 14.10
N ARG A 374 -13.61 -9.16 14.17
CA ARG A 374 -13.62 -9.90 15.42
C ARG A 374 -12.63 -11.05 15.37
N LYS A 375 -11.86 -11.23 16.45
CA LYS A 375 -10.91 -12.33 16.58
C LYS A 375 -11.60 -13.52 17.23
N GLU A 376 -11.76 -14.62 16.48
CA GLU A 376 -12.38 -15.86 16.94
C GLU A 376 -11.36 -16.98 16.88
N ASN A 377 -11.10 -17.66 18.00
CA ASN A 377 -10.10 -18.75 18.10
C ASN A 377 -8.72 -18.34 17.57
N GLY A 378 -8.31 -17.10 17.82
CA GLY A 378 -7.00 -16.57 17.37
C GLY A 378 -6.98 -16.06 15.92
N VAL A 379 -8.07 -16.17 15.16
CA VAL A 379 -8.16 -15.77 13.73
C VAL A 379 -9.06 -14.55 13.59
N TRP A 380 -8.60 -13.53 12.89
CA TRP A 380 -9.39 -12.35 12.55
C TRP A 380 -10.38 -12.64 11.43
N LYS A 381 -11.60 -12.17 11.58
CA LYS A 381 -12.70 -12.30 10.62
C LYS A 381 -13.47 -10.99 10.49
N ILE A 382 -14.15 -10.82 9.36
CA ILE A 382 -15.05 -9.69 9.13
C ILE A 382 -16.34 -9.93 9.91
N ALA A 383 -16.61 -9.06 10.90
CA ALA A 383 -17.87 -9.08 11.66
C ALA A 383 -18.91 -8.16 11.02
N ARG A 384 -18.47 -7.05 10.44
CA ARG A 384 -19.32 -6.13 9.69
C ARG A 384 -18.52 -5.53 8.54
N LEU A 385 -19.06 -5.60 7.34
CA LEU A 385 -18.55 -4.85 6.21
C LEU A 385 -19.61 -3.85 5.78
N HIS A 386 -19.27 -2.57 5.80
CA HIS A 386 -20.14 -1.49 5.33
C HIS A 386 -19.39 -0.63 4.31
N ALA A 387 -19.83 -0.70 3.05
CA ALA A 387 -19.30 0.11 1.95
C ALA A 387 -20.24 1.28 1.66
N TYR A 388 -19.76 2.49 1.89
CA TYR A 388 -20.41 3.74 1.49
C TYR A 388 -19.97 4.07 0.06
N PHE A 389 -20.87 4.07 -0.87
CA PHE A 389 -20.61 4.50 -2.25
C PHE A 389 -20.54 6.03 -2.28
N GLU A 390 -19.39 6.57 -2.61
CA GLU A 390 -19.19 8.02 -2.70
C GLU A 390 -19.52 8.51 -4.11
N MET A 391 -18.94 7.88 -5.14
CA MET A 391 -19.15 8.26 -6.54
C MET A 391 -19.13 7.02 -7.44
N TYR A 392 -20.03 6.94 -8.39
CA TYR A 392 -19.95 6.06 -9.55
C TYR A 392 -20.31 6.83 -10.80
N SER A 393 -19.49 6.74 -11.81
CA SER A 393 -19.68 7.38 -13.11
C SER A 393 -19.22 6.45 -14.23
N THR A 394 -19.41 6.87 -15.46
CA THR A 394 -18.83 6.20 -16.64
C THR A 394 -17.76 7.09 -17.26
N LEU A 395 -16.68 6.48 -17.72
CA LEU A 395 -15.59 7.23 -18.37
C LEU A 395 -16.07 7.91 -19.65
N GLU A 396 -17.03 7.32 -20.35
CA GLU A 396 -17.61 7.86 -21.60
C GLU A 396 -18.36 9.18 -21.40
N GLN A 397 -18.97 9.37 -20.23
CA GLN A 397 -19.74 10.58 -19.91
C GLN A 397 -18.99 11.52 -18.98
N GLY A 398 -18.08 11.00 -18.15
CA GLY A 398 -17.31 11.72 -17.18
C GLY A 398 -18.10 12.17 -15.95
N TRP A 399 -17.43 12.23 -14.79
CA TRP A 399 -18.10 12.55 -13.52
C TRP A 399 -18.47 14.01 -13.35
N ALA A 400 -18.10 14.92 -14.29
CA ALA A 400 -18.68 16.27 -14.32
C ALA A 400 -20.09 16.29 -14.89
N GLN A 401 -20.47 15.30 -15.72
CA GLN A 401 -21.75 15.32 -16.46
C GLN A 401 -22.70 14.21 -16.05
N PHE A 402 -22.17 13.12 -15.52
CA PHE A 402 -22.93 11.93 -15.16
C PHE A 402 -22.49 11.38 -13.81
N ALA A 403 -23.46 10.99 -13.01
CA ALA A 403 -23.27 10.17 -11.81
C ALA A 403 -24.38 9.14 -11.71
N THR A 404 -24.01 7.92 -11.32
CA THR A 404 -24.98 6.84 -11.11
C THR A 404 -25.90 7.19 -9.93
N PRO A 405 -27.22 7.00 -10.05
CA PRO A 405 -28.14 7.25 -8.94
C PRO A 405 -27.88 6.37 -7.72
N ASN A 406 -28.35 6.82 -6.57
CA ASN A 406 -28.28 6.07 -5.32
C ASN A 406 -28.77 4.64 -5.47
N THR A 407 -28.03 3.70 -4.92
CA THR A 407 -28.46 2.31 -4.84
C THR A 407 -29.65 2.17 -3.88
N ARG A 408 -30.48 1.15 -4.11
CA ARG A 408 -31.70 0.87 -3.33
C ARG A 408 -31.78 -0.63 -3.03
N PRO A 409 -32.61 -1.03 -2.04
CA PRO A 409 -32.86 -2.45 -1.78
C PRO A 409 -33.33 -3.20 -3.02
N GLU A 410 -32.75 -4.38 -3.26
CA GLU A 410 -33.09 -5.21 -4.42
C GLU A 410 -34.36 -6.00 -4.19
N LYS A 411 -35.29 -5.92 -5.14
CA LYS A 411 -36.56 -6.67 -5.06
C LYS A 411 -36.37 -8.18 -5.21
N ALA A 412 -35.40 -8.60 -6.03
CA ALA A 412 -35.11 -10.00 -6.30
C ALA A 412 -34.37 -10.68 -5.13
N LEU A 413 -33.66 -9.92 -4.32
CA LEU A 413 -32.97 -10.38 -3.12
C LEU A 413 -33.13 -9.32 -2.01
N PRO A 414 -34.31 -9.27 -1.33
CA PRO A 414 -34.54 -8.28 -0.28
C PRO A 414 -33.50 -8.41 0.85
N PRO A 415 -33.03 -7.30 1.42
CA PRO A 415 -32.15 -7.34 2.59
C PRO A 415 -32.93 -7.80 3.84
N ASP A 416 -32.22 -8.28 4.85
CA ASP A 416 -32.81 -8.70 6.12
C ASP A 416 -33.17 -7.49 7.00
N LEU A 417 -32.40 -6.39 6.89
CA LEU A 417 -32.65 -5.13 7.60
C LEU A 417 -32.51 -3.94 6.63
N PRO A 418 -33.20 -2.82 6.91
CA PRO A 418 -33.05 -1.61 6.11
C PRO A 418 -31.59 -1.09 6.18
N PRO A 419 -31.20 -0.19 5.24
CA PRO A 419 -29.90 0.47 5.31
C PRO A 419 -29.72 1.18 6.65
N THR A 420 -28.53 1.05 7.25
CA THR A 420 -28.20 1.73 8.51
C THR A 420 -27.92 3.22 8.33
N SER A 421 -27.65 3.65 7.09
CA SER A 421 -27.41 5.04 6.70
C SER A 421 -28.17 5.38 5.45
N VAL A 422 -28.80 6.55 5.45
CA VAL A 422 -29.44 7.13 4.26
C VAL A 422 -28.62 8.36 3.86
N TYR A 423 -28.11 8.36 2.64
CA TYR A 423 -27.27 9.41 2.12
C TYR A 423 -27.42 9.53 0.60
N ASP A 424 -26.97 10.63 0.06
CA ASP A 424 -26.91 10.85 -1.38
C ASP A 424 -25.48 10.71 -1.87
N MET A 425 -25.26 9.77 -2.81
CA MET A 425 -24.00 9.64 -3.55
C MET A 425 -23.76 10.89 -4.39
N TYR A 426 -22.49 11.11 -4.77
CA TYR A 426 -22.18 12.19 -5.72
C TYR A 426 -23.16 12.15 -6.93
N PRO A 427 -23.75 13.30 -7.34
CA PRO A 427 -23.46 14.69 -6.96
C PRO A 427 -24.03 15.14 -5.61
N GLY A 428 -24.67 14.30 -4.81
CA GLY A 428 -24.85 14.57 -3.40
C GLY A 428 -23.49 14.71 -2.70
N THR A 429 -23.52 15.24 -1.50
CA THR A 429 -22.27 15.43 -0.72
C THR A 429 -22.27 14.43 0.43
N LEU A 430 -21.76 13.23 0.17
CA LEU A 430 -21.55 12.22 1.21
C LEU A 430 -20.30 12.55 2.00
N VAL A 431 -20.40 12.41 3.29
CA VAL A 431 -19.27 12.37 4.20
C VAL A 431 -19.41 11.11 5.07
N ALA A 432 -18.79 10.01 4.65
CA ALA A 432 -18.80 8.77 5.42
C ALA A 432 -18.23 8.97 6.83
N PRO A 433 -18.80 8.38 7.88
CA PRO A 433 -18.32 8.56 9.25
C PRO A 433 -16.85 8.11 9.38
N LEU A 434 -16.10 8.69 10.34
CA LEU A 434 -14.76 8.26 10.71
C LEU A 434 -14.84 7.52 12.06
N HIS A 435 -14.30 6.30 12.13
CA HIS A 435 -14.28 5.55 13.40
C HIS A 435 -13.10 5.94 14.30
N TYR A 436 -12.17 6.75 13.81
CA TYR A 436 -10.93 7.09 14.49
C TYR A 436 -10.89 8.57 14.91
N GLU A 437 -10.07 8.84 15.92
CA GLU A 437 -9.77 10.18 16.39
C GLU A 437 -8.64 10.80 15.57
N ASN A 438 -8.54 12.14 15.60
CA ASN A 438 -7.39 12.83 15.02
C ASN A 438 -6.10 12.31 15.67
N PRO A 439 -5.14 11.77 14.90
CA PRO A 439 -3.98 11.06 15.44
C PRO A 439 -3.02 11.92 16.25
N VAL A 440 -3.15 13.24 16.18
CA VAL A 440 -2.32 14.19 16.93
C VAL A 440 -3.03 14.72 18.17
N THR A 441 -4.30 15.13 18.05
CA THR A 441 -5.02 15.78 19.14
C THR A 441 -5.85 14.82 19.97
N GLY A 442 -6.11 13.60 19.50
CA GLY A 442 -7.02 12.66 20.13
C GLY A 442 -8.48 13.14 20.15
N LYS A 443 -8.80 14.21 19.43
CA LYS A 443 -10.18 14.69 19.34
C LYS A 443 -10.99 13.78 18.41
N PRO A 444 -12.19 13.33 18.85
CA PRO A 444 -13.06 12.60 17.95
C PRO A 444 -13.51 13.52 16.82
N VAL A 445 -13.31 13.03 15.58
CA VAL A 445 -13.83 13.70 14.38
C VAL A 445 -15.33 13.42 14.24
N TYR A 446 -15.77 12.31 14.86
CA TYR A 446 -17.17 11.95 15.12
C TYR A 446 -17.31 11.38 16.55
N PRO A 447 -18.51 11.41 17.17
CA PRO A 447 -18.67 10.89 18.51
C PRO A 447 -18.37 9.37 18.56
N VAL A 448 -17.36 9.00 19.34
CA VAL A 448 -16.92 7.62 19.55
C VAL A 448 -17.08 7.27 21.04
N THR A 449 -17.53 6.04 21.33
CA THR A 449 -17.66 5.54 22.71
C THR A 449 -16.30 5.01 23.22
N PRO A 450 -15.77 5.46 24.35
CA PRO A 450 -14.48 5.01 24.87
C PRO A 450 -14.45 3.55 25.31
N ALA A 451 -13.36 2.83 25.04
CA ALA A 451 -13.11 1.47 25.51
C ALA A 451 -12.18 1.46 26.74
N THR A 452 -12.47 0.56 27.69
CA THR A 452 -11.74 0.42 28.95
C THR A 452 -10.55 -0.55 28.84
N LEU A 453 -9.38 -0.17 29.33
CA LEU A 453 -8.14 -0.96 29.36
C LEU A 453 -8.21 -2.16 30.32
N ARG A 454 -7.68 -3.30 29.90
CA ARG A 454 -7.46 -4.49 30.75
C ARG A 454 -5.98 -4.88 30.76
N THR A 455 -5.52 -5.35 31.94
CA THR A 455 -4.13 -5.76 32.20
C THR A 455 -3.75 -7.09 31.56
N ALA A 456 -2.52 -7.17 31.03
CA ALA A 456 -1.95 -8.37 30.41
C ALA A 456 -1.55 -9.45 31.42
N SER A 457 -1.65 -10.74 31.05
CA SER A 457 -1.20 -11.88 31.85
C SER A 457 0.33 -12.04 31.81
N ILE A 458 0.92 -12.42 32.94
CA ILE A 458 2.38 -12.62 33.10
C ILE A 458 2.80 -13.93 32.43
N ALA A 459 3.87 -13.87 31.62
CA ALA A 459 4.46 -15.05 30.97
C ALA A 459 5.23 -15.91 31.99
N THR A 460 5.06 -17.22 31.92
CA THR A 460 5.68 -18.20 32.84
C THR A 460 7.10 -18.61 32.41
N ASP A 461 7.44 -18.54 31.12
CA ASP A 461 8.79 -18.78 30.60
C ASP A 461 9.28 -17.56 29.79
N LEU A 462 10.16 -16.78 30.41
CA LEU A 462 10.69 -15.54 29.84
C LEU A 462 11.62 -15.80 28.65
N THR A 463 12.45 -16.85 28.66
CA THR A 463 13.42 -17.11 27.60
C THR A 463 12.72 -17.56 26.33
N ALA A 464 11.79 -18.50 26.42
CA ALA A 464 11.00 -18.95 25.30
C ALA A 464 10.15 -17.82 24.71
N THR A 465 9.54 -17.00 25.59
CA THR A 465 8.75 -15.83 25.19
C THR A 465 9.60 -14.81 24.42
N LEU A 466 10.79 -14.46 24.92
CA LEU A 466 11.70 -13.52 24.26
C LEU A 466 12.17 -14.03 22.89
N THR A 467 12.46 -15.32 22.78
CA THR A 467 12.84 -15.94 21.50
C THR A 467 11.71 -15.84 20.48
N GLN A 468 10.46 -16.12 20.90
CA GLN A 468 9.29 -15.96 20.02
C GLN A 468 9.06 -14.49 19.62
N LEU A 469 9.20 -13.55 20.55
CA LEU A 469 9.02 -12.12 20.27
C LEU A 469 10.08 -11.59 19.31
N LYS A 470 11.35 -12.03 19.48
CA LYS A 470 12.43 -11.70 18.55
C LYS A 470 12.12 -12.13 17.12
N GLU A 471 11.63 -13.37 16.96
CA GLU A 471 11.28 -13.89 15.64
C GLU A 471 10.09 -13.16 15.02
N ARG A 472 9.06 -12.86 15.80
CA ARG A 472 7.90 -12.08 15.32
C ARG A 472 8.31 -10.67 14.89
N LEU A 473 9.11 -9.97 15.68
CA LEU A 473 9.65 -8.65 15.34
C LEU A 473 10.47 -8.68 14.07
N ARG A 474 11.34 -9.68 13.91
CA ARG A 474 12.11 -9.88 12.68
C ARG A 474 11.18 -10.00 11.45
N ARG A 475 10.10 -10.80 11.54
CA ARG A 475 9.14 -10.95 10.44
C ARG A 475 8.42 -9.65 10.11
N LEU A 476 8.08 -8.86 11.11
CA LEU A 476 7.45 -7.53 10.91
C LEU A 476 8.43 -6.56 10.24
N GLU A 477 9.69 -6.51 10.69
CA GLU A 477 10.76 -5.70 10.08
C GLU A 477 11.00 -6.10 8.62
N ASP A 478 11.12 -7.40 8.34
CA ASP A 478 11.31 -7.95 7.01
C ASP A 478 10.14 -7.60 6.08
N THR A 479 8.93 -7.56 6.61
CA THR A 479 7.75 -7.16 5.85
C THR A 479 7.79 -5.71 5.43
N GLU A 480 8.11 -4.81 6.36
CA GLU A 480 8.26 -3.38 6.06
C GLU A 480 9.38 -3.14 5.05
N ALA A 481 10.48 -3.90 5.16
CA ALA A 481 11.59 -3.80 4.23
C ALA A 481 11.21 -4.25 2.81
N VAL A 482 10.46 -5.33 2.68
CA VAL A 482 9.95 -5.82 1.38
C VAL A 482 8.92 -4.86 0.79
N GLU A 483 8.03 -4.29 1.61
CA GLU A 483 7.06 -3.27 1.15
C GLU A 483 7.77 -2.02 0.64
N ASN A 484 8.72 -1.48 1.41
CA ASN A 484 9.53 -0.31 1.00
C ASN A 484 10.31 -0.58 -0.30
N LEU A 485 10.92 -1.75 -0.43
CA LEU A 485 11.67 -2.16 -1.62
C LEU A 485 10.78 -2.14 -2.88
N GLN A 486 9.59 -2.75 -2.79
CA GLN A 486 8.64 -2.77 -3.90
C GLN A 486 8.14 -1.37 -4.24
N ASN A 487 7.82 -0.58 -3.24
CA ASN A 487 7.31 0.77 -3.44
C ASN A 487 8.39 1.68 -4.09
N ALA A 488 9.64 1.57 -3.66
CA ALA A 488 10.76 2.29 -4.26
C ALA A 488 10.97 1.89 -5.74
N TYR A 489 10.84 0.60 -6.05
CA TYR A 489 10.91 0.10 -7.43
C TYR A 489 9.87 0.80 -8.33
N GLY A 490 8.62 0.96 -7.88
CA GLY A 490 7.59 1.67 -8.63
C GLY A 490 7.96 3.13 -8.92
N PHE A 491 8.50 3.85 -7.93
CA PHE A 491 8.97 5.22 -8.15
C PHE A 491 10.13 5.33 -9.15
N TYR A 492 11.00 4.31 -9.21
CA TYR A 492 12.06 4.26 -10.23
C TYR A 492 11.51 3.95 -11.61
N LEU A 493 10.48 3.07 -11.72
CA LEU A 493 9.79 2.79 -12.98
C LEU A 493 9.15 4.06 -13.55
N ASP A 494 8.50 4.87 -12.73
CA ASP A 494 7.80 6.10 -13.16
C ASP A 494 8.69 7.07 -13.95
N LYS A 495 9.95 7.13 -13.59
CA LYS A 495 10.89 8.10 -14.15
C LYS A 495 11.95 7.43 -15.03
N TRP A 496 11.73 6.17 -15.40
CA TRP A 496 12.62 5.35 -16.21
C TRP A 496 14.06 5.35 -15.68
N GLN A 497 14.20 5.24 -14.37
CA GLN A 497 15.49 5.16 -13.70
C GLN A 497 15.98 3.71 -13.69
N TRP A 498 16.31 3.18 -14.87
CA TRP A 498 16.58 1.77 -15.07
C TRP A 498 17.75 1.24 -14.25
N ASP A 499 18.81 2.04 -14.08
CA ASP A 499 19.95 1.65 -13.28
C ASP A 499 19.55 1.48 -11.79
N ALA A 500 18.75 2.42 -11.25
CA ALA A 500 18.25 2.34 -9.88
C ALA A 500 17.24 1.19 -9.72
N ALA A 501 16.32 1.02 -10.66
CA ALA A 501 15.33 -0.05 -10.65
C ALA A 501 15.99 -1.44 -10.67
N THR A 502 16.96 -1.66 -11.58
CA THR A 502 17.64 -2.96 -11.72
C THR A 502 18.61 -3.25 -10.58
N ALA A 503 19.15 -2.22 -9.91
CA ALA A 503 19.98 -2.39 -8.72
C ALA A 503 19.21 -3.06 -7.56
N LEU A 504 17.87 -3.00 -7.55
CA LEU A 504 17.03 -3.64 -6.54
C LEU A 504 16.90 -5.16 -6.73
N PHE A 505 17.22 -5.68 -7.89
CA PHE A 505 17.13 -7.11 -8.17
C PHE A 505 18.33 -7.89 -7.59
N ALA A 506 18.11 -9.16 -7.30
CA ALA A 506 19.17 -10.14 -7.10
C ALA A 506 19.98 -10.31 -8.40
N ASP A 507 21.24 -10.77 -8.31
CA ASP A 507 22.10 -10.89 -9.51
C ASP A 507 21.51 -11.80 -10.60
N GLN A 508 20.84 -12.87 -10.19
CA GLN A 508 20.10 -13.79 -11.04
C GLN A 508 18.59 -13.58 -10.98
N GLY A 509 18.18 -12.35 -10.65
CA GLY A 509 16.79 -11.98 -10.61
C GLY A 509 16.10 -12.12 -11.97
N THR A 510 14.77 -12.18 -11.96
CA THR A 510 13.97 -12.31 -13.19
C THR A 510 12.90 -11.22 -13.26
N LEU A 511 12.65 -10.77 -14.48
CA LEU A 511 11.54 -9.87 -14.80
C LEU A 511 10.65 -10.51 -15.88
N GLU A 512 9.35 -10.55 -15.63
CA GLU A 512 8.34 -10.99 -16.57
C GLU A 512 7.21 -9.95 -16.65
N LEU A 513 7.12 -9.22 -17.74
CA LEU A 513 6.09 -8.21 -17.99
C LEU A 513 5.02 -8.77 -18.94
N ALA A 514 3.87 -9.11 -18.38
CA ALA A 514 2.74 -9.70 -19.10
C ALA A 514 3.17 -10.95 -19.92
N GLN A 515 2.96 -10.94 -21.25
CA GLN A 515 3.29 -12.06 -22.13
C GLN A 515 4.61 -11.87 -22.88
N ARG A 516 5.48 -10.95 -22.43
CA ARG A 516 6.76 -10.67 -23.09
C ARG A 516 7.81 -11.79 -22.92
N GLY A 517 7.60 -12.68 -21.93
CA GLY A 517 8.55 -13.71 -21.54
C GLY A 517 9.46 -13.27 -20.39
N VAL A 518 10.36 -14.15 -19.99
CA VAL A 518 11.21 -13.99 -18.81
C VAL A 518 12.60 -13.52 -19.18
N TYR A 519 13.04 -12.41 -18.61
CA TYR A 519 14.38 -11.84 -18.73
C TYR A 519 15.17 -12.11 -17.44
N VAL A 520 16.40 -12.61 -17.55
CA VAL A 520 17.21 -13.10 -16.43
C VAL A 520 18.47 -12.27 -16.23
N GLY A 521 18.71 -11.84 -15.00
CA GLY A 521 19.88 -11.06 -14.58
C GLY A 521 19.74 -9.56 -14.90
N LYS A 522 20.40 -8.75 -14.06
CA LYS A 522 20.26 -7.29 -14.06
C LYS A 522 20.45 -6.62 -15.41
N ALA A 523 21.47 -7.07 -16.18
CA ALA A 523 21.76 -6.48 -17.49
C ALA A 523 20.64 -6.73 -18.50
N HIS A 524 20.10 -7.96 -18.56
CA HIS A 524 19.04 -8.30 -19.47
C HIS A 524 17.68 -7.73 -19.03
N ILE A 525 17.42 -7.66 -17.72
CA ILE A 525 16.27 -6.95 -17.14
C ILE A 525 16.32 -5.46 -17.55
N ARG A 526 17.48 -4.81 -17.40
CA ARG A 526 17.64 -3.41 -17.81
C ARG A 526 17.34 -3.21 -19.30
N ALA A 527 17.92 -4.04 -20.13
CA ALA A 527 17.67 -4.00 -21.56
C ALA A 527 16.19 -4.22 -21.91
N SER A 528 15.49 -5.10 -21.18
CA SER A 528 14.07 -5.37 -21.40
C SER A 528 13.17 -4.19 -20.99
N LEU A 529 13.55 -3.43 -19.97
CA LEU A 529 12.86 -2.20 -19.58
C LEU A 529 13.06 -1.11 -20.64
N GLU A 530 14.28 -0.95 -21.16
CA GLU A 530 14.54 -0.03 -22.29
C GLU A 530 13.80 -0.43 -23.57
N ASP A 531 13.73 -1.71 -23.89
CA ASP A 531 12.97 -2.21 -25.03
C ASP A 531 11.46 -2.03 -24.88
N ALA A 532 10.95 -2.12 -23.64
CA ALA A 532 9.51 -2.00 -23.36
C ALA A 532 9.02 -0.55 -23.32
N PHE A 533 9.81 0.35 -22.74
CA PHE A 533 9.38 1.70 -22.40
C PHE A 533 10.20 2.80 -23.10
N GLY A 534 11.48 2.56 -23.36
CA GLY A 534 12.40 3.52 -23.94
C GLY A 534 13.70 3.68 -23.14
N PRO A 535 14.66 4.48 -23.64
CA PRO A 535 15.95 4.69 -22.98
C PRO A 535 15.79 5.31 -21.60
N GLN A 536 16.82 5.16 -20.76
CA GLN A 536 16.80 5.68 -19.39
C GLN A 536 16.49 7.19 -19.35
N GLY A 537 15.58 7.57 -18.44
CA GLY A 537 15.11 8.93 -18.23
C GLY A 537 13.83 9.23 -19.01
N LEU A 538 12.76 9.51 -18.26
CA LEU A 538 11.46 9.86 -18.86
C LEU A 538 11.58 11.18 -19.63
N HIS A 539 11.10 11.21 -20.88
CA HIS A 539 11.24 12.36 -21.75
C HIS A 539 10.10 13.36 -21.59
N GLN A 540 10.36 14.61 -21.99
CA GLN A 540 9.34 15.66 -21.94
C GLN A 540 8.07 15.23 -22.71
N GLY A 541 6.92 15.44 -22.09
CA GLY A 541 5.63 15.07 -22.62
C GLY A 541 5.24 13.62 -22.40
N GLU A 542 6.06 12.81 -21.75
CA GLU A 542 5.75 11.43 -21.42
C GLU A 542 5.31 11.30 -19.96
N VAL A 543 4.33 10.45 -19.71
CA VAL A 543 3.91 10.01 -18.39
C VAL A 543 3.98 8.49 -18.32
N SER A 544 4.55 7.99 -17.23
CA SER A 544 4.69 6.58 -16.94
C SER A 544 4.56 6.43 -15.43
N ASP A 545 3.32 6.45 -14.93
CA ASP A 545 3.03 6.30 -13.50
C ASP A 545 2.59 4.86 -13.22
N HIS A 546 3.33 4.19 -12.33
CA HIS A 546 3.09 2.82 -11.86
C HIS A 546 2.78 2.83 -10.37
N ALA A 547 1.53 3.10 -10.01
CA ALA A 547 1.12 3.18 -8.61
C ALA A 547 0.93 1.79 -8.01
N PHE A 548 1.73 1.44 -6.99
CA PHE A 548 1.62 0.18 -6.27
C PHE A 548 0.75 0.30 -5.01
N TYR A 549 -0.10 -0.69 -4.79
CA TYR A 549 -1.01 -0.71 -3.65
C TYR A 549 -1.52 -2.11 -3.31
N GLN A 550 -2.16 -2.25 -2.15
CA GLN A 550 -2.80 -3.48 -1.68
C GLN A 550 -1.83 -4.66 -1.55
N PRO A 551 -0.65 -4.49 -0.88
CA PRO A 551 0.31 -5.57 -0.74
C PRO A 551 -0.16 -6.66 0.24
N VAL A 552 0.00 -7.93 -0.14
CA VAL A 552 -0.10 -9.11 0.75
C VAL A 552 1.26 -9.80 0.75
N ILE A 553 1.95 -9.76 1.88
CA ILE A 553 3.35 -10.17 2.01
C ILE A 553 3.47 -11.32 3.01
N HIS A 554 4.20 -12.35 2.63
CA HIS A 554 4.53 -13.50 3.49
C HIS A 554 6.03 -13.73 3.51
N ILE A 555 6.60 -13.69 4.70
CA ILE A 555 8.03 -13.98 4.94
C ILE A 555 8.17 -15.47 5.26
N SER A 556 9.18 -16.14 4.65
CA SER A 556 9.50 -17.54 4.95
C SER A 556 9.90 -17.75 6.42
N ASP A 557 9.77 -18.95 6.90
CA ASP A 557 10.10 -19.28 8.30
C ASP A 557 11.56 -18.99 8.65
N ASP A 558 12.48 -19.20 7.73
CA ASP A 558 13.91 -18.90 7.90
C ASP A 558 14.25 -17.42 7.71
N GLY A 559 13.30 -16.60 7.25
CA GLY A 559 13.48 -15.17 6.97
C GLY A 559 14.43 -14.85 5.82
N GLN A 560 14.69 -15.80 4.92
CA GLN A 560 15.59 -15.61 3.79
C GLN A 560 14.87 -15.34 2.48
N SER A 561 13.56 -15.59 2.43
CA SER A 561 12.73 -15.32 1.26
C SER A 561 11.38 -14.72 1.64
N ALA A 562 10.75 -14.06 0.69
CA ALA A 562 9.39 -13.54 0.83
C ALA A 562 8.64 -13.66 -0.49
N ASN A 563 7.31 -13.75 -0.38
CA ASN A 563 6.39 -13.62 -1.50
C ASN A 563 5.48 -12.43 -1.27
N MET A 564 5.15 -11.72 -2.34
CA MET A 564 4.27 -10.55 -2.29
C MET A 564 3.32 -10.57 -3.48
N ARG A 565 2.04 -10.40 -3.19
CA ARG A 565 1.03 -10.00 -4.15
C ARG A 565 0.78 -8.52 -3.99
N VAL A 566 0.86 -7.75 -5.08
CA VAL A 566 0.61 -6.30 -5.06
C VAL A 566 -0.07 -5.88 -6.35
N ARG A 567 -0.96 -4.90 -6.29
CA ARG A 567 -1.58 -4.31 -7.47
C ARG A 567 -0.77 -3.17 -8.03
N GLU A 568 -1.01 -2.91 -9.30
CA GLU A 568 -0.52 -1.75 -10.02
C GLU A 568 -1.67 -1.08 -10.77
N LEU A 569 -1.78 0.26 -10.64
CA LEU A 569 -2.49 1.13 -11.57
C LEU A 569 -1.45 1.81 -12.46
N SER A 570 -1.62 1.66 -13.77
CA SER A 570 -0.72 2.25 -14.76
C SER A 570 -1.39 3.42 -15.47
N ILE A 571 -0.76 4.58 -15.46
CA ILE A 571 -1.13 5.79 -16.18
C ILE A 571 0.00 6.09 -17.14
N LEU A 572 -0.21 5.81 -18.43
CA LEU A 572 0.82 5.84 -19.45
C LEU A 572 0.39 6.74 -20.61
N GLY A 573 1.34 7.38 -21.29
CA GLY A 573 1.02 8.11 -22.49
C GLY A 573 1.97 9.24 -22.83
N LYS A 574 1.59 9.98 -23.88
CA LYS A 574 2.37 11.09 -24.42
C LYS A 574 1.48 12.28 -24.73
N TYR A 575 1.89 13.44 -24.23
CA TYR A 575 1.20 14.71 -24.46
C TYR A 575 0.93 14.96 -25.94
N GLY A 576 -0.31 15.28 -26.28
CA GLY A 576 -0.76 15.56 -27.64
C GLY A 576 -0.86 14.31 -28.54
N VAL A 577 -0.56 13.11 -28.05
CA VAL A 577 -0.52 11.86 -28.85
C VAL A 577 -1.52 10.85 -28.31
N ASP A 578 -1.29 10.31 -27.13
CA ASP A 578 -2.07 9.22 -26.58
C ASP A 578 -2.17 9.26 -25.04
N ALA A 579 -3.12 8.51 -24.53
CA ALA A 579 -3.28 8.25 -23.12
C ALA A 579 -3.80 6.82 -22.93
N TYR A 580 -3.19 6.08 -22.00
CA TYR A 580 -3.57 4.71 -21.65
C TYR A 580 -3.76 4.58 -20.15
N ILE A 581 -4.79 3.86 -19.76
CA ILE A 581 -5.03 3.45 -18.39
C ILE A 581 -5.03 1.94 -18.32
N GLY A 582 -4.40 1.40 -17.29
CA GLY A 582 -4.32 -0.04 -17.09
C GLY A 582 -4.18 -0.43 -15.65
N GLY A 583 -4.32 -1.71 -15.40
CA GLY A 583 -4.13 -2.28 -14.09
C GLY A 583 -3.69 -3.72 -14.17
N GLY A 584 -3.04 -4.18 -13.11
CA GLY A 584 -2.57 -5.54 -13.04
C GLY A 584 -2.19 -5.96 -11.63
N THR A 585 -1.75 -7.20 -11.54
CA THR A 585 -1.29 -7.80 -10.28
C THR A 585 0.12 -8.32 -10.46
N ARG A 586 1.01 -8.01 -9.51
CA ARG A 586 2.33 -8.63 -9.42
C ARG A 586 2.30 -9.75 -8.39
N GLU A 587 2.87 -10.89 -8.75
CA GLU A 587 3.22 -12.00 -7.88
C GLU A 587 4.74 -12.10 -7.82
N ASN A 588 5.32 -11.49 -6.80
CA ASN A 588 6.75 -11.26 -6.72
C ASN A 588 7.40 -12.16 -5.66
N GLN A 589 8.66 -12.48 -5.89
CA GLN A 589 9.52 -13.18 -4.94
C GLN A 589 10.71 -12.31 -4.57
N TYR A 590 11.11 -12.39 -3.31
CA TYR A 590 12.24 -11.66 -2.77
C TYR A 590 13.19 -12.62 -2.07
N VAL A 591 14.45 -12.23 -2.00
CA VAL A 591 15.51 -12.97 -1.30
C VAL A 591 16.36 -12.00 -0.50
N LYS A 592 16.85 -12.46 0.65
CA LYS A 592 17.75 -11.67 1.48
C LYS A 592 19.19 -12.06 1.17
N GLU A 593 19.95 -11.17 0.51
CA GLU A 593 21.35 -11.35 0.16
C GLU A 593 22.22 -10.47 1.07
N ASN A 594 23.11 -11.08 1.83
CA ASN A 594 23.98 -10.37 2.80
C ASN A 594 23.19 -9.44 3.76
N GLY A 595 22.01 -9.88 4.19
CA GLY A 595 21.15 -9.09 5.09
C GLY A 595 20.27 -8.06 4.40
N VAL A 596 20.38 -7.86 3.09
CA VAL A 596 19.63 -6.88 2.31
C VAL A 596 18.60 -7.58 1.42
N TRP A 597 17.37 -7.11 1.45
CA TRP A 597 16.30 -7.64 0.60
C TRP A 597 16.51 -7.23 -0.87
N ARG A 598 16.29 -8.18 -1.79
CA ARG A 598 16.40 -8.02 -3.25
C ARG A 598 15.18 -8.64 -3.93
N ILE A 599 14.80 -8.10 -5.08
CA ILE A 599 13.78 -8.71 -5.95
C ILE A 599 14.40 -9.92 -6.64
N ARG A 600 13.89 -11.13 -6.32
CA ARG A 600 14.29 -12.37 -6.98
C ARG A 600 13.50 -12.59 -8.26
N SER A 601 12.19 -12.29 -8.22
CA SER A 601 11.32 -12.38 -9.39
C SER A 601 10.26 -11.29 -9.31
N ASP A 602 10.15 -10.50 -10.36
CA ASP A 602 9.03 -9.57 -10.56
C ASP A 602 8.19 -10.11 -11.72
N HIS A 603 6.97 -10.54 -11.43
CA HIS A 603 6.03 -11.05 -12.42
C HIS A 603 4.75 -10.23 -12.44
N PHE A 604 4.61 -9.41 -13.46
CA PHE A 604 3.43 -8.58 -13.69
C PHE A 604 2.41 -9.27 -14.58
N TYR A 605 1.24 -9.53 -14.04
CA TYR A 605 0.06 -10.01 -14.76
C TYR A 605 -0.83 -8.82 -15.11
N LEU A 606 -0.89 -8.47 -16.37
CA LEU A 606 -1.79 -7.44 -16.89
C LEU A 606 -3.26 -7.89 -16.74
N THR A 607 -4.06 -7.15 -15.97
CA THR A 607 -5.51 -7.37 -15.87
C THR A 607 -6.23 -6.71 -17.04
N PHE A 608 -5.97 -5.43 -17.28
CA PHE A 608 -6.46 -4.68 -18.42
C PHE A 608 -5.48 -3.55 -18.78
N LEU A 609 -5.49 -3.18 -20.03
CA LEU A 609 -4.89 -1.95 -20.57
C LEU A 609 -5.85 -1.41 -21.62
N ALA A 610 -6.12 -0.13 -21.61
CA ALA A 610 -7.07 0.48 -22.53
C ALA A 610 -6.61 1.85 -23.02
N ASP A 611 -6.99 2.18 -24.25
CA ASP A 611 -7.01 3.54 -24.75
C ASP A 611 -7.96 4.37 -23.86
N TYR A 612 -7.45 5.43 -23.26
CA TYR A 612 -8.18 6.19 -22.25
C TYR A 612 -9.47 6.82 -22.80
N ASP A 613 -9.44 7.36 -24.03
CA ASP A 613 -10.60 8.01 -24.62
C ASP A 613 -11.75 7.04 -24.95
N LYS A 614 -11.38 5.79 -25.25
CA LYS A 614 -12.37 4.75 -25.58
C LYS A 614 -12.86 4.01 -24.33
N GLY A 615 -12.17 4.17 -23.20
CA GLY A 615 -12.38 3.38 -22.01
C GLY A 615 -12.09 1.88 -22.23
N TRP A 616 -12.10 1.11 -21.16
CA TRP A 616 -11.78 -0.31 -21.24
C TRP A 616 -12.90 -1.15 -21.88
N SER A 617 -14.14 -0.68 -21.90
CA SER A 617 -15.24 -1.39 -22.58
C SER A 617 -15.13 -1.39 -24.11
N HIS A 618 -14.44 -0.41 -24.71
CA HIS A 618 -14.28 -0.26 -26.16
C HIS A 618 -12.83 -0.17 -26.64
N GLY A 619 -11.93 0.16 -25.75
CA GLY A 619 -10.52 0.43 -26.04
C GLY A 619 -9.53 -0.56 -25.42
N ALA A 620 -9.99 -1.72 -24.95
CA ALA A 620 -9.11 -2.75 -24.40
C ALA A 620 -8.05 -3.19 -25.38
N LEU A 621 -6.80 -3.27 -24.91
CA LEU A 621 -5.63 -3.66 -25.67
C LEU A 621 -5.16 -5.06 -25.26
N PRO A 622 -4.58 -5.85 -26.19
CA PRO A 622 -4.00 -7.14 -25.87
C PRO A 622 -2.74 -6.99 -25.01
N ALA A 623 -2.37 -8.05 -24.29
CA ALA A 623 -1.08 -8.11 -23.62
C ALA A 623 0.06 -8.03 -24.67
N PRO A 624 1.14 -7.26 -24.37
CA PRO A 624 2.32 -7.26 -25.21
C PRO A 624 2.98 -8.65 -25.20
N GLY A 625 3.25 -9.17 -26.41
CA GLY A 625 3.98 -10.42 -26.60
C GLY A 625 5.51 -10.25 -26.56
N PRO A 626 6.27 -11.33 -26.85
CA PRO A 626 7.73 -11.30 -26.87
C PRO A 626 8.29 -10.24 -27.82
N SER A 627 9.34 -9.56 -27.39
CA SER A 627 10.04 -8.60 -28.23
C SER A 627 10.72 -9.28 -29.41
N LYS A 628 10.68 -8.62 -30.58
CA LYS A 628 11.40 -9.06 -31.78
C LYS A 628 12.86 -8.58 -31.79
N THR A 629 13.13 -7.48 -31.11
CA THR A 629 14.44 -6.83 -31.01
C THR A 629 15.28 -7.36 -29.87
N LEU A 630 14.62 -7.74 -28.77
CA LEU A 630 15.23 -8.32 -27.58
C LEU A 630 14.47 -9.58 -27.14
N PRO A 631 14.75 -10.75 -27.74
CA PRO A 631 14.10 -11.99 -27.35
C PRO A 631 14.30 -12.30 -25.86
N PRO A 632 13.27 -12.83 -25.16
CA PRO A 632 13.42 -13.22 -23.76
C PRO A 632 14.30 -14.47 -23.61
N ASP A 633 14.90 -14.67 -22.44
CA ASP A 633 15.69 -15.87 -22.11
C ASP A 633 14.83 -17.14 -22.05
N ARG A 634 13.55 -16.96 -21.65
CA ARG A 634 12.57 -18.05 -21.56
C ARG A 634 11.20 -17.53 -22.00
N PRO A 635 10.32 -18.41 -22.54
CA PRO A 635 8.95 -18.02 -22.82
C PRO A 635 8.22 -17.57 -21.56
N ALA A 636 7.08 -16.91 -21.72
CA ALA A 636 6.20 -16.55 -20.61
C ALA A 636 5.91 -17.80 -19.76
N SER A 637 6.03 -17.64 -18.43
CA SER A 637 5.87 -18.76 -17.48
C SER A 637 4.42 -19.18 -17.34
N VAL A 638 3.47 -18.26 -17.56
CA VAL A 638 2.03 -18.50 -17.57
C VAL A 638 1.43 -17.91 -18.84
N ASN A 639 0.72 -18.73 -19.58
CA ASN A 639 0.00 -18.24 -20.76
C ASN A 639 -1.42 -17.81 -20.34
N TYR A 640 -1.74 -16.54 -20.49
CA TYR A 640 -3.04 -15.95 -20.15
C TYR A 640 -3.39 -14.81 -21.10
N LEU A 641 -4.67 -14.43 -21.12
CA LEU A 641 -5.16 -13.26 -21.81
C LEU A 641 -5.68 -12.24 -20.79
N PRO A 642 -5.35 -10.93 -20.94
CA PRO A 642 -5.96 -9.88 -20.12
C PRO A 642 -7.43 -9.68 -20.49
N PHE A 643 -8.12 -8.79 -19.78
CA PHE A 643 -9.45 -8.35 -20.20
C PHE A 643 -9.47 -8.01 -21.70
N PRO A 644 -10.47 -8.50 -22.46
CA PRO A 644 -11.76 -8.98 -22.02
C PRO A 644 -11.83 -10.45 -21.56
N ALA A 645 -10.75 -11.22 -21.57
CA ALA A 645 -10.79 -12.55 -21.02
C ALA A 645 -10.85 -12.50 -19.48
N PHE A 646 -11.56 -13.43 -18.87
CA PHE A 646 -11.53 -13.64 -17.43
C PHE A 646 -10.43 -14.64 -17.10
N GLN A 647 -9.41 -14.20 -16.33
CA GLN A 647 -8.32 -15.06 -15.93
C GLN A 647 -8.13 -14.99 -14.40
N PRO A 648 -8.41 -16.06 -13.66
CA PRO A 648 -7.96 -16.18 -12.30
C PRO A 648 -6.45 -16.39 -12.26
N LEU A 649 -5.76 -15.67 -11.37
CA LEU A 649 -4.31 -15.77 -11.19
C LEU A 649 -4.01 -16.59 -9.93
N PRO A 650 -2.93 -17.37 -9.90
CA PRO A 650 -2.56 -18.14 -8.73
C PRO A 650 -2.31 -17.21 -7.52
N PHE A 651 -2.68 -17.67 -6.34
CA PHE A 651 -2.38 -17.01 -5.08
C PHE A 651 -1.19 -17.71 -4.43
N HIS A 652 -0.20 -16.96 -3.94
CA HIS A 652 0.91 -17.54 -3.18
C HIS A 652 0.55 -17.85 -1.72
N TYR A 653 -0.70 -17.59 -1.33
CA TYR A 653 -1.19 -17.76 0.03
C TYR A 653 -2.57 -18.41 0.07
N PRO A 654 -2.87 -19.17 1.14
CA PRO A 654 -4.20 -19.73 1.37
C PRO A 654 -5.18 -18.65 1.88
N ASN A 655 -6.46 -18.99 1.92
CA ASN A 655 -7.47 -18.16 2.58
C ASN A 655 -7.04 -17.89 4.05
N PRO A 656 -6.95 -16.64 4.50
CA PRO A 656 -6.38 -16.31 5.82
C PRO A 656 -7.24 -16.76 7.01
N VAL A 657 -8.49 -17.15 6.77
CA VAL A 657 -9.41 -17.64 7.81
C VAL A 657 -9.43 -19.16 7.86
N THR A 658 -9.55 -19.81 6.72
CA THR A 658 -9.73 -21.27 6.67
C THR A 658 -8.44 -22.06 6.45
N GLY A 659 -7.36 -21.39 6.04
CA GLY A 659 -6.11 -22.03 5.65
C GLY A 659 -6.19 -22.85 4.35
N LYS A 660 -7.32 -22.81 3.64
CA LYS A 660 -7.50 -23.56 2.39
C LYS A 660 -6.91 -22.79 1.22
N TRP A 661 -6.20 -23.49 0.37
CA TRP A 661 -5.76 -22.92 -0.91
C TRP A 661 -6.94 -22.67 -1.82
N VAL A 662 -6.87 -21.55 -2.55
CA VAL A 662 -7.86 -21.23 -3.58
C VAL A 662 -7.59 -22.15 -4.77
N THR A 663 -8.48 -23.11 -4.99
CA THR A 663 -8.49 -23.93 -6.20
C THR A 663 -9.25 -23.19 -7.28
N GLN A 664 -8.61 -23.00 -8.41
CA GLN A 664 -9.18 -22.32 -9.58
C GLN A 664 -10.05 -23.26 -10.40
#